data_345656e589278a9be1c10f3b60ef31dc
#
_entry.id   345656e589278a9be1c10f3b60ef31dc
#
_cell.length_a   1.000
_cell.length_b   1.000
_cell.length_c   1.000
_cell.angle_alpha   90.00
_cell.angle_beta   90.00
_cell.angle_gamma   90.00
#
_symmetry.space_group_name_H-M   'P 1'
#
loop_
_entity.id
_entity.type
_entity.pdbx_description
1 polymer ?
#
loop_
_entity_poly.entity_id
_entity_poly.type
_entity_poly.pdbx_seq_one_letter_code
_entity_poly.pdbx_strand_id
1 'polypeptide(L)'
;MNKKAVKALSLTLSAMFVASACYSLTGCKKKNKKDSIVLMTEELNGLFNPFYATAGTDMDIVGMTQIGMLTTDDNGNTTCGENEATVVLDYEISESNGNSVYTFVLKNDILFSDGYALTMNDVLFNMYEYLDPVYTGSSTMYSTKIVGLDAYRMQANQGSESDATKQAISLANGRRQELIDIYVEASEEYDPSSTSYNVTEEQMLNFIKEWDATGNYTAAVGDPEDGKSYRDMITDDYNRIRELFKKELETDFKTAKDAYDLESDSLPYKKWADDKHFKNDVFKFFYYEGFITPKYEKVNGKDNKNVIESFDNMSLLDRYNSEEKAIEYIYTYYMQQKFDQVLTGWGTSNTIMTEFEAKAKEVLLQDKVTDGLEYPNISGIVSLGHTTDKASVTVNGKEYKVAHNHDETYLNGDAPNKNYGAVIDKSEYDVLQITVEGTDPKAIYNFGFTVAPAHYYSADEQNPNGRKIDIKNNEFGVEWGSFTYQSKVIQSERNVGVPVGAGPFVATDENNKDNPAPAEFYSSNFVYFKKNNNFSSLGEQFEVQAEKLRFKVLSSSNALDALANGEVDYVTPQLTTDNSNRLESLKSKGIESMAGWQLGYGYIGINAGKVPNVYVRRAIMAAMQVELSCEYYKTGTCQPIDWPMSKVGWAYPSTSDNGHSYTRWEELPQNVQNQTYVTTISKIKQLMAEGGVSEGDSELKIKFTIAGSSITEHPTYSVFKQAADILNKCGWQVEVVPDSQALVKLSTGALAVWAAAWGSTVDPDMYQVYSPYSTATSVKAWGYQQILSNSTQYSYEYDILFNRTEGNGSLADIIDEARSTNDREKRKALYQEAMGLVLDLAIELPVYQRQELYAYNSKTIAGFANCIVNDPTSENNGLVNPYSSPLGRIWELKLVK
;
A
#
# COMPACT_ATOMS: atom_id res chain seq x y z
N MET A 1 -4.21 16.64 54.76
CA MET A 1 -4.45 17.99 54.21
C MET A 1 -5.89 18.40 54.54
N ASN A 2 -6.08 19.62 54.99
CA ASN A 2 -7.33 20.11 55.57
C ASN A 2 -8.39 20.36 54.46
N LYS A 3 -9.62 19.87 54.60
CA LYS A 3 -10.72 20.02 53.60
C LYS A 3 -10.97 21.46 53.12
N LYS A 4 -10.49 22.49 53.83
CA LYS A 4 -10.55 23.90 53.42
C LYS A 4 -9.47 24.24 52.38
N ALA A 5 -8.33 23.57 52.33
CA ALA A 5 -7.27 23.79 51.37
C ALA A 5 -7.62 23.14 50.00
N VAL A 6 -8.33 22.03 50.00
CA VAL A 6 -8.78 21.37 48.75
C VAL A 6 -9.91 22.16 48.07
N LYS A 7 -10.82 22.80 48.83
CA LYS A 7 -11.85 23.70 48.29
C LYS A 7 -11.27 25.01 47.72
N ALA A 8 -10.21 25.54 48.35
CA ALA A 8 -9.54 26.75 47.81
C ALA A 8 -8.79 26.45 46.52
N LEU A 9 -8.17 25.23 46.40
CA LEU A 9 -7.47 24.84 45.17
C LEU A 9 -8.44 24.55 44.00
N SER A 10 -9.59 23.96 44.30
CA SER A 10 -10.61 23.69 43.26
C SER A 10 -11.32 24.97 42.75
N LEU A 11 -11.48 25.98 43.62
CA LEU A 11 -12.03 27.27 43.25
C LEU A 11 -11.04 28.11 42.43
N THR A 12 -9.73 27.99 42.69
CA THR A 12 -8.70 28.70 41.92
C THR A 12 -8.49 28.06 40.55
N LEU A 13 -8.57 26.72 40.42
CA LEU A 13 -8.55 26.04 39.11
C LEU A 13 -9.82 26.34 38.28
N SER A 14 -10.99 26.36 38.89
CA SER A 14 -12.25 26.71 38.20
C SER A 14 -12.26 28.19 37.77
N ALA A 15 -11.68 29.11 38.58
CA ALA A 15 -11.56 30.49 38.21
C ALA A 15 -10.54 30.73 37.07
N MET A 16 -9.47 29.94 36.97
CA MET A 16 -8.52 29.99 35.84
C MET A 16 -9.14 29.43 34.54
N PHE A 17 -9.97 28.40 34.61
CA PHE A 17 -10.69 27.89 33.42
C PHE A 17 -11.77 28.87 32.93
N VAL A 18 -12.48 29.53 33.83
CA VAL A 18 -13.47 30.59 33.45
C VAL A 18 -12.77 31.85 32.98
N ALA A 19 -11.59 32.22 33.52
CA ALA A 19 -10.82 33.35 33.04
C ALA A 19 -10.24 33.09 31.63
N SER A 20 -9.79 31.89 31.32
CA SER A 20 -9.33 31.56 29.98
C SER A 20 -10.49 31.47 28.97
N ALA A 21 -11.67 31.05 29.37
CA ALA A 21 -12.88 31.10 28.52
C ALA A 21 -13.45 32.51 28.31
N CYS A 22 -13.26 33.44 29.29
CA CYS A 22 -13.71 34.83 29.15
C CYS A 22 -12.72 35.73 28.39
N TYR A 23 -11.42 35.37 28.32
CA TYR A 23 -10.46 36.09 27.48
C TYR A 23 -10.64 35.82 25.98
N SER A 24 -11.38 34.77 25.60
CA SER A 24 -11.70 34.46 24.21
C SER A 24 -12.97 35.17 23.68
N LEU A 25 -13.69 35.98 24.52
CA LEU A 25 -14.96 36.59 24.14
C LEU A 25 -14.96 38.12 24.01
N THR A 26 -13.84 38.83 24.20
CA THR A 26 -13.73 40.27 24.06
C THR A 26 -12.50 40.68 23.24
N GLY A 27 -12.35 40.13 22.10
CA GLY A 27 -11.52 40.67 21.04
C GLY A 27 -12.35 40.67 19.77
N CYS A 28 -12.67 41.80 19.20
CA CYS A 28 -12.89 41.90 17.76
C CYS A 28 -11.58 41.41 17.10
N LYS A 29 -11.46 40.10 16.92
CA LYS A 29 -10.42 39.55 16.04
C LYS A 29 -10.71 40.14 14.68
N LYS A 30 -9.84 41.07 14.20
CA LYS A 30 -9.61 41.18 12.77
C LYS A 30 -9.60 39.72 12.27
N LYS A 31 -10.50 39.35 11.35
CA LYS A 31 -10.44 38.09 10.67
C LYS A 31 -9.01 37.99 10.15
N ASN A 32 -8.15 37.21 10.79
CA ASN A 32 -6.85 36.92 10.20
C ASN A 32 -7.17 36.37 8.83
N LYS A 33 -6.66 37.02 7.81
CA LYS A 33 -6.81 36.59 6.44
C LYS A 33 -6.24 35.17 6.39
N LYS A 34 -7.00 34.22 5.89
CA LYS A 34 -6.56 32.83 5.72
C LYS A 34 -5.28 32.83 4.88
N ASP A 35 -4.22 32.21 5.34
CA ASP A 35 -2.90 32.23 4.73
C ASP A 35 -2.48 30.88 4.13
N SER A 36 -3.31 29.86 4.29
CA SER A 36 -3.08 28.49 3.79
C SER A 36 -4.33 27.91 3.16
N ILE A 37 -4.14 27.07 2.14
CA ILE A 37 -5.16 26.17 1.61
C ILE A 37 -5.11 24.91 2.45
N VAL A 38 -6.27 24.40 2.88
CA VAL A 38 -6.38 23.17 3.66
C VAL A 38 -7.22 22.17 2.89
N LEU A 39 -6.60 21.09 2.47
CA LEU A 39 -7.25 19.95 1.83
C LEU A 39 -7.52 18.85 2.85
N MET A 40 -8.55 18.06 2.65
CA MET A 40 -8.77 16.85 3.43
C MET A 40 -7.91 15.71 2.88
N THR A 41 -7.44 14.84 3.76
CA THR A 41 -7.00 13.48 3.45
C THR A 41 -7.61 12.50 4.46
N GLU A 42 -7.70 11.24 4.10
CA GLU A 42 -8.05 10.18 5.03
C GLU A 42 -6.82 9.71 5.81
N GLU A 43 -6.92 8.60 6.55
CA GLU A 43 -5.84 8.10 7.40
C GLU A 43 -4.56 7.82 6.59
N LEU A 44 -3.41 8.24 7.15
CA LEU A 44 -2.08 8.10 6.55
C LEU A 44 -1.27 7.03 7.28
N ASN A 45 -0.57 6.18 6.54
CA ASN A 45 0.40 5.26 7.12
C ASN A 45 1.73 5.95 7.50
N GLY A 46 2.00 7.13 6.91
CA GLY A 46 3.23 7.89 7.13
C GLY A 46 4.44 7.36 6.35
N LEU A 47 4.20 6.52 5.33
CA LEU A 47 5.24 6.02 4.44
C LEU A 47 5.36 6.96 3.21
N PHE A 48 6.02 8.10 3.42
CA PHE A 48 6.14 9.16 2.40
C PHE A 48 7.40 9.02 1.53
N ASN A 49 7.69 7.81 1.10
CA ASN A 49 8.86 7.49 0.28
C ASN A 49 8.44 7.24 -1.18
N PRO A 50 9.03 7.93 -2.19
CA PRO A 50 8.63 7.78 -3.59
C PRO A 50 8.85 6.37 -4.15
N PHE A 51 9.79 5.60 -3.61
CA PHE A 51 10.05 4.21 -4.03
C PHE A 51 9.12 3.20 -3.36
N TYR A 52 8.66 3.47 -2.14
CA TYR A 52 8.00 2.48 -1.28
C TYR A 52 6.60 2.85 -0.81
N ALA A 53 6.08 4.06 -1.09
CA ALA A 53 4.69 4.41 -0.80
C ALA A 53 3.73 3.51 -1.60
N THR A 54 2.75 2.91 -0.93
CA THR A 54 1.78 1.97 -1.52
C THR A 54 0.32 2.36 -1.24
N ALA A 55 0.06 3.06 -0.14
CA ALA A 55 -1.26 3.60 0.15
C ALA A 55 -1.54 4.85 -0.71
N GLY A 56 -2.71 4.93 -1.33
CA GLY A 56 -3.09 6.05 -2.18
C GLY A 56 -2.96 7.40 -1.47
N THR A 57 -3.38 7.48 -0.20
CA THR A 57 -3.28 8.70 0.62
C THR A 57 -1.84 9.13 0.89
N ASP A 58 -0.91 8.17 1.12
CA ASP A 58 0.52 8.47 1.28
C ASP A 58 1.12 8.90 -0.07
N MET A 59 0.72 8.25 -1.18
CA MET A 59 1.15 8.62 -2.54
C MET A 59 0.71 10.04 -2.92
N ASP A 60 -0.48 10.48 -2.51
CA ASP A 60 -0.94 11.86 -2.71
C ASP A 60 -0.04 12.87 -1.98
N ILE A 61 0.41 12.55 -0.77
CA ILE A 61 1.36 13.39 -0.01
C ILE A 61 2.73 13.44 -0.71
N VAL A 62 3.25 12.29 -1.13
CA VAL A 62 4.51 12.20 -1.91
C VAL A 62 4.40 13.01 -3.20
N GLY A 63 3.30 12.87 -3.92
CA GLY A 63 3.03 13.56 -5.19
C GLY A 63 3.11 15.09 -5.12
N MET A 64 2.90 15.69 -3.93
CA MET A 64 3.08 17.14 -3.75
C MET A 64 4.52 17.59 -3.95
N THR A 65 5.48 16.72 -3.76
CA THR A 65 6.92 17.02 -3.86
C THR A 65 7.60 16.44 -5.10
N GLN A 66 6.91 15.64 -5.91
CA GLN A 66 7.51 14.91 -7.03
C GLN A 66 7.01 15.42 -8.38
N ILE A 67 7.81 15.18 -9.43
CA ILE A 67 7.40 15.23 -10.84
C ILE A 67 7.79 13.91 -11.52
N GLY A 68 6.97 13.47 -12.47
CA GLY A 68 7.23 12.26 -13.26
C GLY A 68 8.09 12.50 -14.47
N MET A 69 8.69 11.43 -15.01
CA MET A 69 9.26 11.44 -16.35
C MET A 69 8.20 11.87 -17.38
N LEU A 70 7.01 11.29 -17.29
CA LEU A 70 5.84 11.53 -18.15
C LEU A 70 4.61 11.84 -17.28
N THR A 71 3.56 12.35 -17.90
CA THR A 71 2.22 12.50 -17.34
C THR A 71 1.18 11.83 -18.25
N THR A 72 -0.11 11.96 -17.97
CA THR A 72 -1.20 11.41 -18.80
C THR A 72 -2.10 12.54 -19.30
N ASP A 73 -2.59 12.39 -20.53
CA ASP A 73 -3.61 13.27 -21.13
C ASP A 73 -5.05 12.89 -20.66
N ASP A 74 -6.05 13.64 -21.13
CA ASP A 74 -7.46 13.40 -20.81
C ASP A 74 -8.01 12.07 -21.38
N ASN A 75 -7.27 11.36 -22.22
CA ASN A 75 -7.59 10.03 -22.73
C ASN A 75 -6.80 8.92 -21.99
N GLY A 76 -5.94 9.32 -21.05
CA GLY A 76 -5.08 8.42 -20.30
C GLY A 76 -3.81 7.98 -21.03
N ASN A 77 -3.50 8.56 -22.20
CA ASN A 77 -2.25 8.29 -22.89
C ASN A 77 -1.10 9.04 -22.22
N THR A 78 0.09 8.46 -22.23
CA THR A 78 1.29 9.13 -21.76
C THR A 78 1.63 10.33 -22.61
N THR A 79 2.01 11.44 -21.97
CA THR A 79 2.38 12.70 -22.61
C THR A 79 3.51 13.40 -21.88
N CYS A 80 4.16 14.35 -22.58
CA CYS A 80 5.19 15.23 -22.02
C CYS A 80 5.23 16.54 -22.83
N GLY A 81 6.18 17.39 -22.55
CA GLY A 81 6.43 18.61 -23.37
C GLY A 81 6.66 19.86 -22.54
N GLU A 82 6.85 20.98 -23.20
CA GLU A 82 7.13 22.27 -22.58
C GLU A 82 5.97 22.73 -21.66
N ASN A 83 4.74 22.32 -21.98
CA ASN A 83 3.53 22.71 -21.24
C ASN A 83 3.11 21.70 -20.17
N GLU A 84 3.85 20.62 -19.99
CA GLU A 84 3.58 19.58 -18.99
C GLU A 84 4.62 19.62 -17.87
N ALA A 85 4.18 19.34 -16.64
CA ALA A 85 5.06 19.30 -15.48
C ALA A 85 5.80 17.94 -15.41
N THR A 86 6.66 17.68 -16.42
CA THR A 86 7.40 16.44 -16.62
C THR A 86 8.89 16.67 -16.75
N VAL A 87 9.69 15.64 -16.47
CA VAL A 87 11.14 15.65 -16.70
C VAL A 87 11.45 15.57 -18.19
N VAL A 88 10.67 14.79 -18.95
CA VAL A 88 10.83 14.61 -20.40
C VAL A 88 10.26 15.80 -21.15
N LEU A 89 11.03 16.31 -22.09
CA LEU A 89 10.65 17.36 -23.04
C LEU A 89 9.95 16.78 -24.29
N ASP A 90 10.48 15.66 -24.80
CA ASP A 90 9.95 15.00 -25.99
C ASP A 90 10.33 13.51 -25.98
N TYR A 91 9.52 12.64 -26.57
CA TYR A 91 9.87 11.23 -26.69
C TYR A 91 9.32 10.60 -27.96
N GLU A 92 9.99 9.57 -28.44
CA GLU A 92 9.56 8.76 -29.57
C GLU A 92 9.77 7.27 -29.28
N ILE A 93 8.83 6.45 -29.75
CA ILE A 93 8.95 4.99 -29.73
C ILE A 93 9.20 4.54 -31.16
N SER A 94 10.34 3.90 -31.39
CA SER A 94 10.72 3.35 -32.70
C SER A 94 10.99 1.84 -32.59
N GLU A 95 10.96 1.17 -33.74
CA GLU A 95 11.28 -0.27 -33.80
C GLU A 95 12.68 -0.46 -34.40
N SER A 96 13.49 -1.31 -33.79
CA SER A 96 14.82 -1.66 -34.29
C SER A 96 15.13 -3.14 -34.03
N ASN A 97 15.42 -3.90 -35.08
CA ASN A 97 15.74 -5.34 -35.00
C ASN A 97 14.70 -6.19 -34.23
N GLY A 98 13.42 -5.82 -34.34
CA GLY A 98 12.35 -6.53 -33.64
C GLY A 98 12.16 -6.11 -32.17
N ASN A 99 12.91 -5.11 -31.69
CA ASN A 99 12.81 -4.53 -30.35
C ASN A 99 12.20 -3.14 -30.40
N SER A 100 11.51 -2.74 -29.35
CA SER A 100 11.01 -1.38 -29.15
C SER A 100 12.08 -0.50 -28.52
N VAL A 101 12.38 0.65 -29.15
CA VAL A 101 13.36 1.63 -28.66
C VAL A 101 12.63 2.90 -28.26
N TYR A 102 12.71 3.24 -27.00
CA TYR A 102 12.17 4.45 -26.40
C TYR A 102 13.27 5.49 -26.29
N THR A 103 13.11 6.63 -26.94
CA THR A 103 14.09 7.73 -26.89
C THR A 103 13.45 8.91 -26.17
N PHE A 104 14.02 9.31 -25.05
CA PHE A 104 13.54 10.42 -24.19
C PHE A 104 14.57 11.55 -24.23
N VAL A 105 14.13 12.76 -24.56
CA VAL A 105 14.90 14.00 -24.44
C VAL A 105 14.49 14.67 -23.13
N LEU A 106 15.46 14.89 -22.23
CA LEU A 106 15.18 15.50 -20.93
C LEU A 106 15.17 17.02 -21.02
N LYS A 107 14.37 17.68 -20.18
CA LYS A 107 14.43 19.13 -19.98
C LYS A 107 15.71 19.51 -19.25
N ASN A 108 16.29 20.64 -19.66
CA ASN A 108 17.36 21.28 -18.90
C ASN A 108 16.78 22.14 -17.76
N ASP A 109 17.61 22.49 -16.79
CA ASP A 109 17.33 23.49 -15.74
C ASP A 109 16.28 23.14 -14.67
N ILE A 110 15.74 21.92 -14.64
CA ILE A 110 14.84 21.51 -13.56
C ILE A 110 15.62 21.53 -12.24
N LEU A 111 15.04 22.18 -11.20
CA LEU A 111 15.62 22.23 -9.88
C LEU A 111 14.78 21.47 -8.86
N PHE A 112 15.44 20.67 -8.04
CA PHE A 112 14.84 20.17 -6.81
C PHE A 112 14.56 21.29 -5.82
N SER A 113 13.72 21.04 -4.85
CA SER A 113 13.29 22.02 -3.85
C SER A 113 14.45 22.57 -3.00
N ASP A 114 15.54 21.84 -2.86
CA ASP A 114 16.76 22.22 -2.13
C ASP A 114 17.80 22.96 -3.01
N GLY A 115 17.45 23.18 -4.29
CA GLY A 115 18.22 23.96 -5.26
C GLY A 115 19.29 23.21 -6.04
N TYR A 116 19.37 21.87 -5.91
CA TYR A 116 20.18 21.06 -6.81
C TYR A 116 19.44 20.81 -8.12
N ALA A 117 20.17 20.65 -9.22
CA ALA A 117 19.61 20.31 -10.52
C ALA A 117 19.16 18.85 -10.56
N LEU A 118 18.00 18.61 -11.19
CA LEU A 118 17.57 17.28 -11.63
C LEU A 118 18.27 16.96 -12.95
N THR A 119 18.99 15.86 -13.01
CA THR A 119 19.86 15.49 -14.14
C THR A 119 19.65 14.03 -14.55
N MET A 120 20.34 13.60 -15.61
CA MET A 120 20.39 12.20 -16.04
C MET A 120 20.86 11.29 -14.90
N ASN A 121 21.73 11.79 -14.00
CA ASN A 121 22.18 11.01 -12.82
C ASN A 121 21.01 10.61 -11.91
N ASP A 122 20.08 11.54 -11.67
CA ASP A 122 18.89 11.23 -10.85
C ASP A 122 17.93 10.27 -11.56
N VAL A 123 17.76 10.42 -12.89
CA VAL A 123 16.93 9.52 -13.69
C VAL A 123 17.48 8.09 -13.63
N LEU A 124 18.79 7.92 -13.85
CA LEU A 124 19.45 6.61 -13.80
C LEU A 124 19.43 6.02 -12.38
N PHE A 125 19.70 6.83 -11.35
CA PHE A 125 19.57 6.40 -9.96
C PHE A 125 18.18 5.80 -9.68
N ASN A 126 17.12 6.51 -10.06
CA ASN A 126 15.75 6.02 -9.85
C ASN A 126 15.48 4.73 -10.62
N MET A 127 15.93 4.64 -11.89
CA MET A 127 15.75 3.42 -12.68
C MET A 127 16.46 2.23 -12.04
N TYR A 128 17.73 2.37 -11.67
CA TYR A 128 18.50 1.29 -11.07
C TYR A 128 17.98 0.90 -9.67
N GLU A 129 17.40 1.85 -8.93
CA GLU A 129 16.71 1.57 -7.68
C GLU A 129 15.47 0.66 -7.90
N TYR A 130 14.61 0.99 -8.88
CA TYR A 130 13.45 0.17 -9.23
C TYR A 130 13.81 -1.19 -9.86
N LEU A 131 14.98 -1.28 -10.49
CA LEU A 131 15.46 -2.47 -11.18
C LEU A 131 16.39 -3.34 -10.33
N ASP A 132 16.70 -2.91 -9.10
CA ASP A 132 17.53 -3.69 -8.18
C ASP A 132 16.87 -5.05 -7.86
N PRO A 133 17.63 -6.17 -7.82
CA PRO A 133 17.07 -7.50 -7.59
C PRO A 133 16.36 -7.67 -6.25
N VAL A 134 16.69 -6.87 -5.23
CA VAL A 134 16.03 -6.94 -3.90
C VAL A 134 14.99 -5.85 -3.66
N TYR A 135 14.65 -5.06 -4.68
CA TYR A 135 13.56 -4.08 -4.59
C TYR A 135 12.21 -4.76 -4.37
N THR A 136 11.42 -4.26 -3.40
CA THR A 136 10.12 -4.83 -3.00
C THR A 136 8.98 -3.81 -3.00
N GLY A 137 9.19 -2.63 -3.57
CA GLY A 137 8.16 -1.59 -3.66
C GLY A 137 7.07 -1.90 -4.72
N SER A 138 6.22 -0.94 -5.00
CA SER A 138 5.06 -1.10 -5.89
C SER A 138 5.37 -1.00 -7.39
N SER A 139 6.53 -0.47 -7.78
CA SER A 139 6.90 -0.39 -9.19
C SER A 139 7.10 -1.77 -9.81
N THR A 140 6.58 -1.94 -11.04
CA THR A 140 6.75 -3.15 -11.83
C THR A 140 7.71 -2.97 -13.01
N MET A 141 8.57 -1.94 -12.96
CA MET A 141 9.54 -1.67 -14.02
C MET A 141 10.45 -2.87 -14.29
N TYR A 142 10.83 -3.62 -13.24
CA TYR A 142 11.63 -4.83 -13.34
C TYR A 142 11.00 -5.94 -14.19
N SER A 143 9.70 -5.92 -14.43
CA SER A 143 9.00 -6.89 -15.27
C SER A 143 8.95 -6.50 -16.75
N THR A 144 9.42 -5.30 -17.10
CA THR A 144 9.63 -4.89 -18.48
C THR A 144 10.89 -5.57 -19.01
N LYS A 145 10.79 -6.24 -20.17
CA LYS A 145 11.91 -6.98 -20.77
C LYS A 145 12.94 -6.01 -21.37
N ILE A 146 13.57 -5.20 -20.53
CA ILE A 146 14.67 -4.31 -20.94
C ILE A 146 15.88 -5.18 -21.32
N VAL A 147 16.47 -4.93 -22.46
CA VAL A 147 17.64 -5.69 -22.96
C VAL A 147 18.77 -5.68 -21.92
N GLY A 148 19.21 -6.86 -21.50
CA GLY A 148 20.27 -7.02 -20.49
C GLY A 148 19.81 -6.90 -19.04
N LEU A 149 18.53 -6.67 -18.77
CA LEU A 149 18.02 -6.56 -17.39
C LEU A 149 18.17 -7.88 -16.60
N ASP A 150 17.81 -9.00 -17.21
CA ASP A 150 17.94 -10.32 -16.56
C ASP A 150 19.39 -10.63 -16.21
N ALA A 151 20.32 -10.32 -17.12
CA ALA A 151 21.76 -10.52 -16.88
C ALA A 151 22.26 -9.64 -15.71
N TYR A 152 21.83 -8.37 -15.65
CA TYR A 152 22.11 -7.46 -14.54
C TYR A 152 21.55 -7.96 -13.22
N ARG A 153 20.25 -8.34 -13.19
CA ARG A 153 19.57 -8.77 -11.96
C ARG A 153 20.10 -10.11 -11.43
N MET A 154 20.56 -10.99 -12.32
CA MET A 154 21.03 -12.34 -11.97
C MET A 154 22.56 -12.46 -11.93
N GLN A 155 23.28 -11.45 -12.44
CA GLN A 155 24.74 -11.52 -12.64
C GLN A 155 25.15 -12.81 -13.38
N ALA A 156 24.35 -13.21 -14.38
CA ALA A 156 24.56 -14.41 -15.16
C ALA A 156 23.90 -14.31 -16.54
N ASN A 157 24.52 -14.90 -17.58
CA ASN A 157 23.93 -14.98 -18.92
C ASN A 157 22.74 -15.92 -19.06
N GLN A 158 22.56 -16.84 -18.11
CA GLN A 158 21.48 -17.84 -18.11
C GLN A 158 21.01 -18.08 -16.67
N GLY A 159 19.76 -18.15 -16.50
CA GLY A 159 19.04 -18.36 -15.24
C GLY A 159 17.75 -17.55 -15.25
N SER A 160 16.73 -18.01 -14.57
CA SER A 160 15.52 -17.23 -14.42
C SER A 160 15.49 -16.60 -13.03
N GLU A 161 15.11 -15.35 -12.95
CA GLU A 161 14.86 -14.69 -11.66
C GLU A 161 13.81 -15.49 -10.86
N SER A 162 12.87 -16.16 -11.52
CA SER A 162 11.90 -17.01 -10.86
C SER A 162 12.53 -18.15 -10.06
N ASP A 163 13.65 -18.72 -10.53
CA ASP A 163 14.34 -19.81 -9.83
C ASP A 163 15.08 -19.29 -8.58
N ALA A 164 15.73 -18.13 -8.66
CA ALA A 164 16.34 -17.49 -7.49
C ALA A 164 15.28 -17.09 -6.45
N THR A 165 14.15 -16.57 -6.91
CA THR A 165 13.02 -16.21 -6.04
C THR A 165 12.43 -17.47 -5.37
N LYS A 166 12.21 -18.57 -6.09
CA LYS A 166 11.76 -19.85 -5.51
C LYS A 166 12.75 -20.38 -4.47
N GLN A 167 14.04 -20.31 -4.77
CA GLN A 167 15.08 -20.73 -3.85
C GLN A 167 15.11 -19.85 -2.59
N ALA A 168 15.01 -18.52 -2.73
CA ALA A 168 14.95 -17.59 -1.60
C ALA A 168 13.72 -17.87 -0.70
N ILE A 169 12.55 -18.11 -1.28
CA ILE A 169 11.34 -18.50 -0.54
C ILE A 169 11.56 -19.82 0.23
N SER A 170 12.20 -20.80 -0.40
CA SER A 170 12.51 -22.08 0.26
C SER A 170 13.43 -21.90 1.46
N LEU A 171 14.50 -21.11 1.30
CA LEU A 171 15.45 -20.81 2.38
C LEU A 171 14.81 -20.00 3.49
N ALA A 172 13.95 -19.02 3.17
CA ALA A 172 13.21 -18.26 4.16
C ALA A 172 12.28 -19.14 5.00
N ASN A 173 11.59 -20.10 4.37
CA ASN A 173 10.78 -21.08 5.10
C ASN A 173 11.63 -22.01 5.98
N GLY A 174 12.78 -22.43 5.49
CA GLY A 174 13.77 -23.19 6.28
C GLY A 174 14.22 -22.39 7.51
N ARG A 175 14.59 -21.12 7.35
CA ARG A 175 15.01 -20.22 8.43
C ARG A 175 13.92 -20.02 9.49
N ARG A 176 12.67 -19.86 9.08
CA ARG A 176 11.52 -19.81 10.02
C ARG A 176 11.36 -21.11 10.78
N GLN A 177 11.40 -22.26 10.09
CA GLN A 177 11.21 -23.57 10.72
C GLN A 177 12.32 -23.84 11.75
N GLU A 178 13.56 -23.58 11.41
CA GLU A 178 14.69 -23.77 12.31
C GLU A 178 14.62 -22.90 13.57
N LEU A 179 14.08 -21.67 13.47
CA LEU A 179 13.80 -20.86 14.65
C LEU A 179 12.77 -21.51 15.57
N ILE A 180 11.74 -22.16 15.00
CA ILE A 180 10.74 -22.91 15.77
C ILE A 180 11.40 -24.13 16.41
N ASP A 181 12.24 -24.87 15.68
CA ASP A 181 12.91 -26.07 16.17
C ASP A 181 13.91 -25.71 17.29
N ILE A 182 14.69 -24.64 17.15
CA ILE A 182 15.56 -24.10 18.20
C ILE A 182 14.78 -23.72 19.46
N TYR A 183 13.60 -23.12 19.29
CA TYR A 183 12.71 -22.82 20.42
C TYR A 183 12.21 -24.09 21.13
N VAL A 184 11.87 -25.13 20.36
CA VAL A 184 11.48 -26.44 20.93
C VAL A 184 12.62 -27.07 21.69
N GLU A 185 13.83 -27.13 21.09
CA GLU A 185 15.03 -27.69 21.73
C GLU A 185 15.37 -26.93 23.02
N ALA A 186 15.32 -25.59 23.00
CA ALA A 186 15.53 -24.78 24.18
C ALA A 186 14.49 -25.09 25.28
N SER A 187 13.23 -25.32 24.91
CA SER A 187 12.20 -25.69 25.88
C SER A 187 12.45 -27.06 26.48
N GLU A 188 12.87 -28.04 25.71
CA GLU A 188 13.20 -29.39 26.19
C GLU A 188 14.43 -29.37 27.13
N GLU A 189 15.40 -28.49 26.88
CA GLU A 189 16.58 -28.34 27.74
C GLU A 189 16.23 -27.73 29.09
N TYR A 190 15.47 -26.60 29.06
CA TYR A 190 15.17 -25.87 30.30
C TYR A 190 13.98 -26.39 31.09
N ASP A 191 13.04 -27.13 30.48
CA ASP A 191 11.88 -27.73 31.12
C ASP A 191 11.54 -29.16 30.57
N PRO A 192 12.46 -30.14 30.72
CA PRO A 192 12.32 -31.47 30.12
C PRO A 192 11.14 -32.28 30.71
N SER A 193 10.49 -31.79 31.74
CA SER A 193 9.33 -32.45 32.34
C SER A 193 7.99 -31.92 31.90
N SER A 194 7.98 -30.82 31.16
CA SER A 194 6.78 -30.15 30.64
C SER A 194 6.27 -30.85 29.40
N THR A 195 4.95 -30.89 29.27
CA THR A 195 4.28 -31.29 28.00
C THR A 195 3.90 -30.09 27.15
N SER A 196 4.24 -28.87 27.59
CA SER A 196 4.01 -27.60 26.91
C SER A 196 5.31 -26.79 26.86
N TYR A 197 5.55 -26.13 25.75
CA TYR A 197 6.70 -25.27 25.60
C TYR A 197 6.66 -24.11 26.62
N ASN A 198 7.82 -23.78 27.20
CA ASN A 198 7.95 -22.65 28.12
C ASN A 198 9.43 -22.24 28.21
N VAL A 199 9.81 -21.23 27.41
CA VAL A 199 11.17 -20.70 27.35
C VAL A 199 11.16 -19.21 27.57
N THR A 200 11.84 -18.75 28.62
CA THR A 200 12.01 -17.30 28.84
C THR A 200 12.95 -16.71 27.79
N GLU A 201 12.84 -15.41 27.57
CA GLU A 201 13.71 -14.68 26.65
C GLU A 201 15.20 -14.87 26.98
N GLU A 202 15.56 -14.78 28.25
CA GLU A 202 16.93 -15.00 28.72
C GLU A 202 17.42 -16.43 28.42
N GLN A 203 16.57 -17.42 28.65
CA GLN A 203 16.88 -18.82 28.32
C GLN A 203 17.07 -19.02 26.83
N MET A 204 16.19 -18.47 26.00
CA MET A 204 16.30 -18.55 24.54
C MET A 204 17.62 -17.93 24.05
N LEU A 205 17.95 -16.72 24.48
CA LEU A 205 19.19 -16.06 24.11
C LEU A 205 20.45 -16.80 24.63
N ASN A 206 20.39 -17.43 25.81
CA ASN A 206 21.49 -18.24 26.33
C ASN A 206 21.63 -19.54 25.53
N PHE A 207 20.52 -20.18 25.15
CA PHE A 207 20.51 -21.36 24.30
C PHE A 207 21.16 -21.07 22.94
N ILE A 208 20.75 -19.99 22.27
CA ILE A 208 21.33 -19.58 20.98
C ILE A 208 22.85 -19.35 21.06
N LYS A 209 23.36 -18.81 22.19
CA LYS A 209 24.80 -18.59 22.37
C LYS A 209 25.62 -19.88 22.38
N GLU A 210 25.04 -20.95 22.91
CA GLU A 210 25.68 -22.26 23.06
C GLU A 210 25.31 -23.21 21.90
N TRP A 211 24.27 -22.83 21.12
CA TRP A 211 23.72 -23.65 20.04
C TRP A 211 24.76 -23.91 18.95
N ASP A 212 24.82 -25.15 18.47
CA ASP A 212 25.76 -25.56 17.43
C ASP A 212 25.01 -25.95 16.15
N ALA A 213 25.23 -25.19 15.08
CA ALA A 213 24.58 -25.38 13.80
C ALA A 213 24.99 -26.74 13.20
N THR A 214 24.03 -27.61 12.96
CA THR A 214 24.24 -28.87 12.29
C THR A 214 24.28 -28.69 10.77
N GLY A 215 24.83 -29.66 10.03
CA GLY A 215 24.84 -29.62 8.57
C GLY A 215 23.43 -29.62 7.93
N ASN A 216 22.40 -30.15 8.64
CA ASN A 216 21.03 -30.08 8.18
C ASN A 216 20.48 -28.65 8.26
N TYR A 217 20.85 -27.91 9.32
CA TYR A 217 20.48 -26.50 9.45
C TYR A 217 21.04 -25.67 8.31
N THR A 218 22.32 -25.75 8.03
CA THR A 218 22.98 -25.02 6.95
C THR A 218 22.34 -25.28 5.58
N ALA A 219 21.89 -26.51 5.33
CA ALA A 219 21.16 -26.86 4.11
C ALA A 219 19.75 -26.23 4.05
N ALA A 220 19.06 -26.11 5.21
CA ALA A 220 17.71 -25.57 5.28
C ALA A 220 17.66 -24.04 5.12
N VAL A 221 18.67 -23.32 5.66
CA VAL A 221 18.66 -21.85 5.71
C VAL A 221 19.63 -21.19 4.72
N GLY A 222 20.49 -21.94 4.06
CA GLY A 222 21.57 -21.45 3.20
C GLY A 222 22.75 -20.85 3.99
N ASP A 223 23.62 -20.16 3.30
CA ASP A 223 24.78 -19.52 3.92
C ASP A 223 24.35 -18.29 4.77
N PRO A 224 25.12 -17.98 5.83
CA PRO A 224 24.85 -16.79 6.63
C PRO A 224 25.18 -15.51 5.86
N GLU A 225 24.53 -14.41 6.25
CA GLU A 225 24.84 -13.08 5.73
C GLU A 225 26.34 -12.74 5.94
N ASP A 226 26.89 -11.93 5.02
CA ASP A 226 28.33 -11.63 5.00
C ASP A 226 28.83 -11.07 6.34
N GLY A 227 29.93 -11.65 6.82
CA GLY A 227 30.56 -11.30 8.11
C GLY A 227 29.82 -11.78 9.36
N LYS A 228 28.70 -12.54 9.21
CA LYS A 228 27.93 -13.10 10.33
C LYS A 228 28.12 -14.61 10.45
N SER A 229 28.00 -15.10 11.67
CA SER A 229 27.81 -16.53 11.94
C SER A 229 26.32 -16.89 11.96
N TYR A 230 25.98 -18.18 11.88
CA TYR A 230 24.60 -18.65 12.07
C TYR A 230 24.01 -18.21 13.43
N ARG A 231 24.83 -18.16 14.48
CA ARG A 231 24.40 -17.65 15.81
C ARG A 231 24.06 -16.18 15.79
N ASP A 232 24.87 -15.37 15.11
CA ASP A 232 24.59 -13.94 14.96
C ASP A 232 23.28 -13.74 14.20
N MET A 233 23.09 -14.48 13.09
CA MET A 233 21.89 -14.43 12.28
C MET A 233 20.62 -14.76 13.09
N ILE A 234 20.65 -15.87 13.83
CA ILE A 234 19.51 -16.31 14.66
C ILE A 234 19.24 -15.32 15.81
N THR A 235 20.29 -14.80 16.42
CA THR A 235 20.16 -13.77 17.48
C THR A 235 19.50 -12.52 16.96
N ASP A 236 19.92 -12.03 15.80
CA ASP A 236 19.34 -10.86 15.15
C ASP A 236 17.87 -11.11 14.76
N ASP A 237 17.56 -12.27 14.20
CA ASP A 237 16.20 -12.65 13.82
C ASP A 237 15.28 -12.75 15.04
N TYR A 238 15.73 -13.40 16.11
CA TYR A 238 14.95 -13.49 17.33
C TYR A 238 14.68 -12.09 17.93
N ASN A 239 15.69 -11.22 17.97
CA ASN A 239 15.54 -9.84 18.43
C ASN A 239 14.58 -9.04 17.52
N ARG A 240 14.68 -9.23 16.20
CA ARG A 240 13.81 -8.56 15.23
C ARG A 240 12.35 -8.99 15.38
N ILE A 241 12.10 -10.28 15.56
CA ILE A 241 10.76 -10.82 15.81
C ILE A 241 10.17 -10.21 17.08
N ARG A 242 10.94 -10.10 18.14
CA ARG A 242 10.50 -9.49 19.42
C ARG A 242 10.08 -8.03 19.25
N GLU A 243 10.89 -7.26 18.53
CA GLU A 243 10.61 -5.85 18.21
C GLU A 243 9.30 -5.70 17.42
N LEU A 244 9.15 -6.48 16.34
CA LEU A 244 7.98 -6.46 15.48
C LEU A 244 6.71 -6.89 16.24
N PHE A 245 6.80 -7.97 16.99
CA PHE A 245 5.64 -8.48 17.72
C PHE A 245 5.17 -7.52 18.81
N LYS A 246 6.10 -6.89 19.54
CA LYS A 246 5.74 -5.87 20.52
C LYS A 246 5.03 -4.68 19.88
N LYS A 247 5.55 -4.20 18.76
CA LYS A 247 4.94 -3.10 17.98
C LYS A 247 3.56 -3.47 17.43
N GLU A 248 3.37 -4.72 17.01
CA GLU A 248 2.06 -5.22 16.58
C GLU A 248 1.05 -5.18 17.74
N LEU A 249 1.41 -5.67 18.93
CA LEU A 249 0.53 -5.64 20.10
C LEU A 249 0.17 -4.21 20.57
N GLU A 250 1.09 -3.24 20.44
CA GLU A 250 0.80 -1.82 20.70
C GLU A 250 -0.26 -1.29 19.73
N THR A 251 -0.19 -1.72 18.48
CA THR A 251 -1.17 -1.39 17.45
C THR A 251 -2.51 -2.08 17.72
N ASP A 252 -2.50 -3.35 18.07
CA ASP A 252 -3.71 -4.13 18.37
C ASP A 252 -4.44 -3.62 19.62
N PHE A 253 -3.70 -3.08 20.58
CA PHE A 253 -4.32 -2.41 21.73
C PHE A 253 -5.16 -1.19 21.29
N LYS A 254 -4.63 -0.37 20.41
CA LYS A 254 -5.35 0.78 19.84
C LYS A 254 -6.55 0.31 18.99
N THR A 255 -6.33 -0.67 18.13
CA THR A 255 -7.40 -1.26 17.30
C THR A 255 -8.54 -1.83 18.13
N ALA A 256 -8.25 -2.56 19.21
CA ALA A 256 -9.27 -3.11 20.08
C ALA A 256 -10.14 -2.03 20.76
N LYS A 257 -9.52 -0.92 21.13
CA LYS A 257 -10.24 0.24 21.68
C LYS A 257 -11.19 0.83 20.64
N ASP A 258 -10.70 1.11 19.46
CA ASP A 258 -11.48 1.72 18.38
C ASP A 258 -12.61 0.78 17.94
N ALA A 259 -12.34 -0.53 17.82
CA ALA A 259 -13.33 -1.54 17.54
C ALA A 259 -14.49 -1.55 18.53
N TYR A 260 -14.18 -1.55 19.82
CA TYR A 260 -15.21 -1.55 20.85
C TYR A 260 -16.09 -0.31 20.81
N ASP A 261 -15.50 0.87 20.59
CA ASP A 261 -16.23 2.14 20.59
C ASP A 261 -17.20 2.26 19.38
N LEU A 262 -16.95 1.53 18.31
CA LEU A 262 -17.73 1.58 17.05
C LEU A 262 -18.82 0.52 16.95
N GLU A 263 -18.70 -0.57 17.69
CA GLU A 263 -19.72 -1.62 17.67
C GLU A 263 -21.05 -1.15 18.28
N SER A 264 -22.14 -1.71 17.78
CA SER A 264 -23.49 -1.37 18.25
C SER A 264 -23.66 -1.59 19.76
N ASP A 265 -24.20 -0.60 20.48
CA ASP A 265 -24.55 -0.71 21.90
C ASP A 265 -25.59 -1.82 22.19
N SER A 266 -26.20 -2.38 21.14
CA SER A 266 -27.13 -3.50 21.26
C SER A 266 -26.45 -4.86 21.44
N LEU A 267 -25.14 -4.97 21.21
CA LEU A 267 -24.41 -6.23 21.36
C LEU A 267 -24.42 -6.73 22.83
N PRO A 268 -24.64 -8.03 23.06
CA PRO A 268 -24.74 -8.57 24.40
C PRO A 268 -23.57 -8.27 25.32
N TYR A 269 -22.33 -8.35 24.78
CA TYR A 269 -21.12 -8.09 25.56
C TYR A 269 -20.95 -6.60 25.90
N LYS A 270 -21.32 -5.70 24.99
CA LYS A 270 -21.29 -4.26 25.22
C LYS A 270 -22.29 -3.86 26.31
N LYS A 271 -23.53 -4.34 26.22
CA LYS A 271 -24.53 -4.13 27.24
C LYS A 271 -24.06 -4.63 28.61
N TRP A 272 -23.48 -5.84 28.65
CA TRP A 272 -22.96 -6.38 29.92
C TRP A 272 -21.80 -5.54 30.46
N ALA A 273 -20.85 -5.15 29.60
CA ALA A 273 -19.69 -4.34 29.97
C ALA A 273 -20.11 -2.94 30.45
N ASP A 274 -21.08 -2.32 29.81
CA ASP A 274 -21.60 -1.00 30.15
C ASP A 274 -22.36 -1.06 31.50
N ASP A 275 -23.20 -2.06 31.72
CA ASP A 275 -23.95 -2.27 32.95
C ASP A 275 -23.03 -2.53 34.18
N LYS A 276 -21.87 -3.14 33.93
CA LYS A 276 -20.88 -3.46 34.98
C LYS A 276 -19.79 -2.41 35.13
N HIS A 277 -19.85 -1.34 34.37
CA HIS A 277 -18.87 -0.24 34.32
C HIS A 277 -17.44 -0.67 33.89
N PHE A 278 -17.30 -1.67 33.02
CA PHE A 278 -16.04 -2.13 32.47
C PHE A 278 -15.71 -1.35 31.16
N LYS A 279 -15.62 -0.03 31.26
CA LYS A 279 -15.25 0.85 30.15
C LYS A 279 -13.75 1.12 30.10
N ASN A 280 -12.90 0.17 30.41
CA ASN A 280 -11.47 0.37 30.31
C ASN A 280 -10.91 -0.31 29.05
N ASP A 281 -9.90 0.33 28.45
CA ASP A 281 -9.30 -0.12 27.20
C ASP A 281 -8.58 -1.47 27.36
N VAL A 282 -8.11 -1.80 28.55
CA VAL A 282 -7.51 -3.10 28.87
C VAL A 282 -8.52 -4.26 28.76
N PHE A 283 -9.79 -4.04 29.18
CA PHE A 283 -10.85 -5.04 28.98
C PHE A 283 -11.11 -5.27 27.50
N LYS A 284 -11.20 -4.17 26.72
CA LYS A 284 -11.42 -4.23 25.28
C LYS A 284 -10.32 -5.04 24.61
N PHE A 285 -9.07 -4.77 24.94
CA PHE A 285 -7.91 -5.47 24.39
C PHE A 285 -7.91 -6.97 24.73
N PHE A 286 -8.04 -7.34 26.01
CA PHE A 286 -8.10 -8.76 26.40
C PHE A 286 -9.30 -9.50 25.81
N TYR A 287 -10.44 -8.84 25.68
CA TYR A 287 -11.61 -9.41 25.02
C TYR A 287 -11.34 -9.64 23.51
N TYR A 288 -10.78 -8.66 22.85
CA TYR A 288 -10.48 -8.69 21.45
C TYR A 288 -9.44 -9.75 21.09
N GLU A 289 -8.41 -9.90 21.92
CA GLU A 289 -7.38 -10.92 21.78
C GLU A 289 -7.81 -12.30 22.30
N GLY A 290 -9.05 -12.43 22.78
CA GLY A 290 -9.62 -13.71 23.21
C GLY A 290 -9.13 -14.24 24.54
N PHE A 291 -8.44 -13.42 25.35
CA PHE A 291 -8.01 -13.79 26.70
C PHE A 291 -9.15 -13.69 27.74
N ILE A 292 -10.09 -12.78 27.51
CA ILE A 292 -11.35 -12.66 28.26
C ILE A 292 -12.48 -13.11 27.36
N THR A 293 -13.18 -14.20 27.71
CA THR A 293 -14.21 -14.78 26.83
C THR A 293 -15.58 -14.79 27.51
N PRO A 294 -16.69 -14.56 26.74
CA PRO A 294 -18.03 -14.51 27.33
C PRO A 294 -18.56 -15.89 27.67
N LYS A 295 -19.22 -15.99 28.86
CA LYS A 295 -20.10 -17.11 29.25
C LYS A 295 -21.54 -16.71 29.02
N TYR A 296 -22.26 -17.48 28.25
CA TYR A 296 -23.64 -17.21 27.90
C TYR A 296 -24.61 -17.92 28.85
N GLU A 297 -25.76 -17.28 29.11
CA GLU A 297 -26.88 -17.92 29.75
C GLU A 297 -27.29 -19.21 29.03
N LYS A 298 -27.58 -20.28 29.79
CA LYS A 298 -28.04 -21.52 29.19
C LYS A 298 -29.58 -21.63 29.25
N VAL A 299 -30.19 -21.74 28.05
CA VAL A 299 -31.62 -22.04 27.91
C VAL A 299 -31.79 -23.45 27.36
N ASN A 300 -32.45 -24.35 28.09
CA ASN A 300 -32.58 -25.75 27.70
C ASN A 300 -31.27 -26.48 27.42
N GLY A 301 -30.21 -26.13 28.13
CA GLY A 301 -28.87 -26.72 28.01
C GLY A 301 -28.03 -26.20 26.83
N LYS A 302 -28.53 -25.25 26.04
CA LYS A 302 -27.80 -24.56 24.96
C LYS A 302 -27.52 -23.12 25.34
N ASP A 303 -26.40 -22.61 24.90
CA ASP A 303 -25.99 -21.22 25.09
C ASP A 303 -26.95 -20.26 24.43
N ASN A 304 -27.52 -19.32 25.17
CA ASN A 304 -28.28 -18.20 24.63
C ASN A 304 -27.30 -17.04 24.33
N LYS A 305 -26.81 -16.97 23.11
CA LYS A 305 -25.83 -15.95 22.69
C LYS A 305 -26.32 -14.49 22.79
N ASN A 306 -27.59 -14.28 23.10
CA ASN A 306 -28.15 -12.94 23.30
C ASN A 306 -27.97 -12.43 24.73
N VAL A 307 -27.60 -13.27 25.69
CA VAL A 307 -27.45 -12.92 27.11
C VAL A 307 -26.14 -13.45 27.65
N ILE A 308 -25.25 -12.55 28.06
CA ILE A 308 -24.01 -12.90 28.75
C ILE A 308 -24.25 -12.97 30.25
N GLU A 309 -23.90 -14.08 30.89
CA GLU A 309 -23.96 -14.31 32.31
C GLU A 309 -22.72 -13.74 33.04
N SER A 310 -21.55 -13.99 32.44
CA SER A 310 -20.25 -13.57 32.98
C SER A 310 -19.16 -13.65 31.89
N PHE A 311 -17.96 -13.27 32.27
CA PHE A 311 -16.75 -13.52 31.45
C PHE A 311 -15.75 -14.39 32.23
N ASP A 312 -15.02 -15.23 31.52
CA ASP A 312 -13.86 -15.94 32.06
C ASP A 312 -12.65 -14.99 32.15
N ASN A 313 -11.72 -15.35 33.04
CA ASN A 313 -10.42 -14.68 33.18
C ASN A 313 -10.47 -13.18 33.55
N MET A 314 -11.57 -12.69 34.11
CA MET A 314 -11.72 -11.28 34.54
C MET A 314 -10.64 -10.84 35.54
N SER A 315 -10.01 -11.77 36.26
CA SER A 315 -8.90 -11.48 37.19
C SER A 315 -7.64 -10.95 36.49
N LEU A 316 -7.54 -11.06 35.15
CA LEU A 316 -6.46 -10.44 34.39
C LEU A 316 -6.49 -8.91 34.53
N LEU A 317 -7.68 -8.31 34.57
CA LEU A 317 -7.85 -6.87 34.75
C LEU A 317 -7.33 -6.33 36.09
N ASP A 318 -7.34 -7.13 37.12
CA ASP A 318 -6.80 -6.75 38.45
C ASP A 318 -5.27 -6.71 38.43
N ARG A 319 -4.65 -7.61 37.68
CA ARG A 319 -3.19 -7.77 37.59
C ARG A 319 -2.55 -6.88 36.53
N TYR A 320 -3.16 -6.81 35.38
CA TYR A 320 -2.66 -6.14 34.18
C TYR A 320 -3.56 -4.94 33.82
N ASN A 321 -3.55 -3.92 34.68
CA ASN A 321 -4.50 -2.84 34.72
C ASN A 321 -4.05 -1.57 34.00
N SER A 322 -3.05 -1.67 33.11
CA SER A 322 -2.56 -0.61 32.23
C SER A 322 -2.24 -1.20 30.85
N GLU A 323 -2.21 -0.35 29.82
CA GLU A 323 -1.80 -0.69 28.46
C GLU A 323 -0.48 -1.47 28.47
N GLU A 324 0.58 -0.87 29.05
CA GLU A 324 1.92 -1.46 29.12
C GLU A 324 1.89 -2.88 29.74
N LYS A 325 1.17 -3.07 30.84
CA LYS A 325 1.09 -4.38 31.50
C LYS A 325 0.26 -5.39 30.74
N ALA A 326 -0.78 -4.96 30.04
CA ALA A 326 -1.62 -5.84 29.22
C ALA A 326 -0.85 -6.33 27.99
N ILE A 327 -0.15 -5.43 27.31
CA ILE A 327 0.73 -5.75 26.19
C ILE A 327 1.83 -6.71 26.64
N GLU A 328 2.52 -6.39 27.75
CA GLU A 328 3.61 -7.23 28.29
C GLU A 328 3.12 -8.65 28.67
N TYR A 329 1.88 -8.78 29.17
CA TYR A 329 1.31 -10.08 29.48
C TYR A 329 1.09 -10.93 28.21
N ILE A 330 0.47 -10.37 27.16
CA ILE A 330 0.21 -11.09 25.92
C ILE A 330 1.54 -11.40 25.20
N TYR A 331 2.44 -10.42 25.13
CA TYR A 331 3.78 -10.58 24.58
C TYR A 331 4.52 -11.75 25.26
N THR A 332 4.58 -11.75 26.59
CA THR A 332 5.26 -12.79 27.35
C THR A 332 4.60 -14.17 27.13
N TYR A 333 3.28 -14.24 27.11
CA TYR A 333 2.55 -15.48 26.87
C TYR A 333 2.91 -16.09 25.51
N TYR A 334 2.86 -15.32 24.45
CA TYR A 334 3.17 -15.82 23.10
C TYR A 334 4.65 -16.10 22.92
N MET A 335 5.52 -15.18 23.30
CA MET A 335 6.97 -15.38 23.13
C MET A 335 7.53 -16.56 23.93
N GLN A 336 6.96 -16.85 25.12
CA GLN A 336 7.44 -17.95 25.96
C GLN A 336 6.75 -19.28 25.67
N GLN A 337 5.46 -19.27 25.33
CA GLN A 337 4.65 -20.50 25.28
C GLN A 337 4.05 -20.81 23.90
N LYS A 338 4.12 -19.86 22.98
CA LYS A 338 3.48 -19.93 21.65
C LYS A 338 4.29 -19.22 20.57
N PHE A 339 5.62 -19.31 20.66
CA PHE A 339 6.51 -18.66 19.72
C PHE A 339 6.28 -19.13 18.28
N ASP A 340 5.93 -20.40 18.09
CA ASP A 340 5.50 -20.97 16.83
C ASP A 340 4.32 -20.18 16.21
N GLN A 341 3.36 -19.74 17.04
CA GLN A 341 2.22 -18.95 16.58
C GLN A 341 2.61 -17.52 16.22
N VAL A 342 3.59 -16.93 16.90
CA VAL A 342 4.14 -15.61 16.51
C VAL A 342 4.73 -15.70 15.10
N LEU A 343 5.37 -16.81 14.75
CA LEU A 343 5.99 -17.05 13.45
C LEU A 343 5.04 -17.58 12.37
N THR A 344 3.79 -17.90 12.67
CA THR A 344 2.84 -18.49 11.72
C THR A 344 1.48 -17.81 11.69
N GLY A 345 1.06 -17.16 12.77
CA GLY A 345 -0.31 -16.68 12.97
C GLY A 345 -0.49 -15.17 13.07
N TRP A 346 0.58 -14.41 13.30
CA TRP A 346 0.56 -12.96 13.50
C TRP A 346 1.06 -12.18 12.27
N GLY A 347 0.80 -10.90 12.20
CA GLY A 347 1.33 -10.00 11.15
C GLY A 347 2.86 -9.97 11.15
N THR A 348 3.47 -10.05 12.34
CA THR A 348 4.93 -10.25 12.53
C THR A 348 5.48 -11.38 11.68
N SER A 349 4.78 -12.52 11.60
CA SER A 349 5.17 -13.66 10.76
C SER A 349 5.37 -13.27 9.29
N ASN A 350 4.46 -12.48 8.73
CA ASN A 350 4.52 -12.13 7.31
C ASN A 350 5.63 -11.10 7.05
N THR A 351 5.83 -10.14 7.97
CA THR A 351 6.92 -9.16 7.87
C THR A 351 8.28 -9.88 7.94
N ILE A 352 8.47 -10.78 8.90
CA ILE A 352 9.73 -11.50 9.06
C ILE A 352 10.02 -12.43 7.88
N MET A 353 9.00 -13.08 7.30
CA MET A 353 9.16 -13.90 6.10
C MET A 353 9.61 -13.07 4.89
N THR A 354 9.10 -11.87 4.73
CA THR A 354 9.55 -10.94 3.69
C THR A 354 11.02 -10.55 3.87
N GLU A 355 11.42 -10.26 5.11
CA GLU A 355 12.82 -9.94 5.44
C GLU A 355 13.73 -11.16 5.23
N PHE A 356 13.31 -12.36 5.60
CA PHE A 356 14.07 -13.59 5.36
C PHE A 356 14.25 -13.89 3.87
N GLU A 357 13.19 -13.71 3.08
CA GLU A 357 13.24 -13.91 1.63
C GLU A 357 14.21 -12.93 0.96
N ALA A 358 14.15 -11.64 1.33
CA ALA A 358 15.04 -10.63 0.80
C ALA A 358 16.52 -10.90 1.18
N LYS A 359 16.79 -11.27 2.43
CA LYS A 359 18.13 -11.64 2.92
C LYS A 359 18.64 -12.90 2.23
N ALA A 360 17.81 -13.94 2.08
CA ALA A 360 18.19 -15.15 1.36
C ALA A 360 18.53 -14.84 -0.10
N LYS A 361 17.74 -13.97 -0.75
CA LYS A 361 18.01 -13.54 -2.12
C LYS A 361 19.32 -12.76 -2.21
N GLU A 362 19.59 -11.85 -1.27
CA GLU A 362 20.86 -11.12 -1.18
C GLU A 362 22.05 -12.08 -1.13
N VAL A 363 22.04 -13.08 -0.23
CA VAL A 363 23.12 -14.08 -0.11
C VAL A 363 23.28 -14.89 -1.40
N LEU A 364 22.19 -15.40 -1.97
CA LEU A 364 22.21 -16.15 -3.24
C LEU A 364 22.77 -15.36 -4.41
N LEU A 365 22.59 -14.05 -4.43
CA LEU A 365 23.13 -13.17 -5.47
C LEU A 365 24.58 -12.80 -5.18
N GLN A 366 24.96 -12.57 -3.93
CA GLN A 366 26.33 -12.26 -3.50
C GLN A 366 27.31 -13.40 -3.83
N ASP A 367 26.90 -14.65 -3.66
CA ASP A 367 27.72 -15.83 -4.02
C ASP A 367 28.09 -15.88 -5.51
N LYS A 368 27.37 -15.14 -6.36
CA LYS A 368 27.63 -15.05 -7.80
C LYS A 368 28.64 -13.96 -8.17
N VAL A 369 29.00 -13.10 -7.21
CA VAL A 369 29.84 -11.92 -7.42
C VAL A 369 31.11 -12.02 -6.55
N THR A 370 32.11 -12.73 -7.04
CA THR A 370 33.38 -12.91 -6.30
C THR A 370 34.38 -11.78 -6.49
N ASP A 371 34.42 -11.12 -7.65
CA ASP A 371 35.41 -10.09 -8.03
C ASP A 371 34.78 -8.82 -8.62
N GLY A 372 33.57 -8.49 -8.23
CA GLY A 372 32.76 -7.40 -8.77
C GLY A 372 31.63 -7.90 -9.70
N LEU A 373 30.76 -6.99 -10.14
CA LEU A 373 29.63 -7.33 -11.02
C LEU A 373 30.13 -7.72 -12.42
N GLU A 374 29.74 -8.89 -12.93
CA GLU A 374 29.99 -9.30 -14.32
C GLU A 374 29.16 -8.45 -15.29
N TYR A 375 27.95 -8.08 -14.87
CA TYR A 375 27.02 -7.21 -15.60
C TYR A 375 26.71 -5.95 -14.78
N PRO A 376 27.63 -4.95 -14.75
CA PRO A 376 27.49 -3.78 -13.88
C PRO A 376 26.43 -2.79 -14.36
N ASN A 377 25.90 -2.95 -15.56
CA ASN A 377 24.84 -2.11 -16.14
C ASN A 377 23.84 -2.94 -16.95
N ILE A 378 22.70 -2.31 -17.26
CA ILE A 378 21.65 -2.87 -18.11
C ILE A 378 21.91 -2.34 -19.53
N SER A 379 22.34 -3.21 -20.45
CA SER A 379 22.78 -2.80 -21.79
C SER A 379 21.72 -2.10 -22.63
N GLY A 380 20.43 -2.33 -22.33
CA GLY A 380 19.32 -1.65 -22.98
C GLY A 380 19.03 -0.25 -22.44
N ILE A 381 19.70 0.21 -21.37
CA ILE A 381 19.57 1.57 -20.82
C ILE A 381 20.81 2.35 -21.16
N VAL A 382 20.66 3.36 -22.03
CA VAL A 382 21.77 4.08 -22.63
C VAL A 382 21.57 5.59 -22.47
N SER A 383 22.50 6.27 -21.80
CA SER A 383 22.62 7.72 -21.86
C SER A 383 23.51 8.07 -23.06
N LEU A 384 22.93 8.62 -24.13
CA LEU A 384 23.62 8.74 -25.43
C LEU A 384 24.87 9.59 -25.38
N GLY A 385 24.87 10.68 -24.65
CA GLY A 385 26.02 11.57 -24.53
C GLY A 385 27.20 11.00 -23.75
N HIS A 386 26.97 9.95 -22.92
CA HIS A 386 28.03 9.38 -22.08
C HIS A 386 28.62 8.10 -22.68
N THR A 387 27.81 7.34 -23.42
CA THR A 387 28.18 6.02 -23.94
C THR A 387 28.38 5.97 -25.45
N THR A 388 28.06 7.04 -26.15
CA THR A 388 28.19 7.15 -27.62
C THR A 388 28.70 8.52 -28.03
N ASP A 389 29.33 8.61 -29.19
CA ASP A 389 29.76 9.89 -29.82
C ASP A 389 28.63 10.52 -30.66
N LYS A 390 27.35 10.20 -30.37
CA LYS A 390 26.22 10.67 -31.18
C LYS A 390 25.97 12.16 -30.94
N ALA A 391 26.15 13.00 -31.96
CA ALA A 391 26.05 14.45 -31.83
C ALA A 391 24.60 14.97 -31.74
N SER A 392 23.64 14.27 -32.35
CA SER A 392 22.22 14.65 -32.32
C SER A 392 21.30 13.46 -32.48
N VAL A 393 20.03 13.62 -32.07
CA VAL A 393 18.93 12.69 -32.30
C VAL A 393 17.76 13.43 -32.93
N THR A 394 16.97 12.72 -33.73
CA THR A 394 15.68 13.21 -34.20
C THR A 394 14.57 12.52 -33.47
N VAL A 395 13.68 13.27 -32.85
CA VAL A 395 12.51 12.80 -32.12
C VAL A 395 11.29 13.56 -32.66
N ASN A 396 10.27 12.84 -33.08
CA ASN A 396 9.07 13.42 -33.71
C ASN A 396 9.37 14.44 -34.84
N GLY A 397 10.45 14.21 -35.61
CA GLY A 397 10.88 15.09 -36.70
C GLY A 397 11.66 16.34 -36.28
N LYS A 398 11.92 16.54 -35.00
CA LYS A 398 12.74 17.63 -34.46
C LYS A 398 14.12 17.11 -34.07
N GLU A 399 15.16 17.84 -34.49
CA GLU A 399 16.54 17.51 -34.15
C GLU A 399 16.94 18.12 -32.82
N TYR A 400 17.53 17.29 -31.92
CA TYR A 400 18.08 17.68 -30.65
C TYR A 400 19.57 17.36 -30.58
N LYS A 401 20.40 18.32 -30.18
CA LYS A 401 21.80 18.09 -29.92
C LYS A 401 21.97 17.32 -28.62
N VAL A 402 22.84 16.30 -28.63
CA VAL A 402 23.11 15.46 -27.46
C VAL A 402 24.20 16.10 -26.59
N ALA A 403 23.94 16.21 -25.29
CA ALA A 403 24.93 16.68 -24.32
C ALA A 403 25.98 15.57 -24.03
N HIS A 404 27.27 15.95 -24.00
CA HIS A 404 28.38 15.03 -23.77
C HIS A 404 29.12 15.24 -22.46
N ASN A 405 28.91 16.37 -21.77
CA ASN A 405 29.66 16.76 -20.59
C ASN A 405 28.75 17.23 -19.41
N HIS A 406 27.47 16.98 -19.48
CA HIS A 406 26.55 17.43 -18.42
C HIS A 406 26.85 16.74 -17.09
N ASP A 407 27.17 15.43 -17.09
CA ASP A 407 27.52 14.67 -15.90
C ASP A 407 28.81 15.14 -15.24
N GLU A 408 29.86 15.48 -16.02
CA GLU A 408 31.13 15.99 -15.49
C GLU A 408 30.93 17.34 -14.78
N THR A 409 29.97 18.13 -15.27
CA THR A 409 29.65 19.45 -14.72
C THR A 409 28.79 19.36 -13.46
N TYR A 410 28.01 18.26 -13.33
CA TYR A 410 27.11 18.05 -12.21
C TYR A 410 27.83 17.86 -10.88
N LEU A 411 28.96 17.14 -10.90
CA LEU A 411 29.73 16.87 -9.68
C LEU A 411 30.83 17.93 -9.49
N ASN A 412 30.83 18.60 -8.35
CA ASN A 412 31.91 19.47 -7.91
C ASN A 412 32.73 18.76 -6.80
N GLY A 413 33.66 17.90 -7.20
CA GLY A 413 34.32 16.95 -6.30
C GLY A 413 33.35 15.81 -5.95
N ASP A 414 33.10 15.58 -4.67
CA ASP A 414 32.19 14.52 -4.16
C ASP A 414 30.80 15.06 -3.86
N ALA A 415 30.47 16.29 -4.24
CA ALA A 415 29.16 16.91 -3.96
C ALA A 415 28.47 17.41 -5.23
N PRO A 416 27.14 17.34 -5.30
CA PRO A 416 26.37 17.92 -6.41
C PRO A 416 26.59 19.42 -6.54
N ASN A 417 26.63 19.92 -7.79
CA ASN A 417 26.94 21.32 -8.09
C ASN A 417 25.65 22.14 -8.17
N LYS A 418 25.38 23.00 -7.19
CA LYS A 418 24.22 23.93 -7.21
C LYS A 418 24.25 24.96 -8.36
N ASN A 419 25.40 25.19 -8.98
CA ASN A 419 25.54 26.11 -10.11
C ASN A 419 25.45 25.38 -11.47
N TYR A 420 25.08 24.13 -11.51
CA TYR A 420 25.01 23.28 -12.70
C TYR A 420 24.33 23.99 -13.88
N GLY A 421 23.11 24.49 -13.72
CA GLY A 421 22.34 25.15 -14.76
C GLY A 421 22.97 26.45 -15.30
N ALA A 422 23.95 27.04 -14.59
CA ALA A 422 24.66 28.22 -15.04
C ALA A 422 25.88 27.90 -15.92
N VAL A 423 26.35 26.66 -15.93
CA VAL A 423 27.59 26.24 -16.58
C VAL A 423 27.38 25.26 -17.76
N ILE A 424 26.23 24.65 -17.88
CA ILE A 424 25.88 23.77 -19.03
C ILE A 424 25.52 24.57 -20.28
N ASP A 425 25.72 23.97 -21.46
CA ASP A 425 25.14 24.46 -22.71
C ASP A 425 23.67 24.03 -22.83
N LYS A 426 22.77 24.96 -22.57
CA LYS A 426 21.31 24.71 -22.63
C LYS A 426 20.76 24.40 -24.02
N SER A 427 21.56 24.50 -25.07
CA SER A 427 21.21 24.08 -26.46
C SER A 427 21.46 22.60 -26.70
N GLU A 428 22.09 21.90 -25.74
CA GLU A 428 22.31 20.46 -25.73
C GLU A 428 21.42 19.81 -24.68
N TYR A 429 21.02 18.57 -24.92
CA TYR A 429 20.04 17.85 -24.09
C TYR A 429 20.56 16.49 -23.68
N ASP A 430 20.33 16.11 -22.45
CA ASP A 430 20.49 14.73 -22.01
C ASP A 430 19.45 13.85 -22.70
N VAL A 431 19.88 12.74 -23.28
CA VAL A 431 19.04 11.81 -24.03
C VAL A 431 19.20 10.40 -23.50
N LEU A 432 18.09 9.87 -22.98
CA LEU A 432 17.98 8.48 -22.51
C LEU A 432 17.36 7.62 -23.61
N GLN A 433 18.00 6.48 -23.93
CA GLN A 433 17.38 5.42 -24.72
C GLN A 433 17.16 4.18 -23.89
N ILE A 434 15.97 3.58 -24.01
CA ILE A 434 15.63 2.31 -23.38
C ILE A 434 15.20 1.35 -24.48
N THR A 435 15.88 0.20 -24.59
CA THR A 435 15.56 -0.86 -25.53
C THR A 435 14.84 -1.99 -24.82
N VAL A 436 13.62 -2.31 -25.25
CA VAL A 436 12.78 -3.38 -24.73
C VAL A 436 12.71 -4.50 -25.78
N GLU A 437 12.91 -5.74 -25.35
CA GLU A 437 12.82 -6.91 -26.21
C GLU A 437 11.38 -7.08 -26.73
N GLY A 438 11.25 -7.16 -28.04
CA GLY A 438 9.95 -7.29 -28.69
C GLY A 438 9.04 -6.08 -28.44
N THR A 439 7.80 -6.34 -28.03
CA THR A 439 6.76 -5.35 -27.77
C THR A 439 6.25 -5.49 -26.33
N ASP A 440 6.18 -4.39 -25.59
CA ASP A 440 5.54 -4.30 -24.28
C ASP A 440 4.71 -3.00 -24.20
N PRO A 441 3.38 -3.05 -24.41
CA PRO A 441 2.50 -1.88 -24.34
C PRO A 441 2.49 -1.19 -22.98
N LYS A 442 2.86 -1.89 -21.90
CA LYS A 442 2.94 -1.36 -20.55
C LYS A 442 4.23 -0.57 -20.30
N ALA A 443 5.30 -0.84 -21.07
CA ALA A 443 6.62 -0.28 -20.81
C ALA A 443 6.61 1.25 -20.70
N ILE A 444 5.90 1.94 -21.59
CA ILE A 444 5.83 3.42 -21.56
C ILE A 444 5.25 3.96 -20.25
N TYR A 445 4.28 3.27 -19.64
CA TYR A 445 3.72 3.65 -18.35
C TYR A 445 4.71 3.38 -17.21
N ASN A 446 5.50 2.31 -17.27
CA ASN A 446 6.57 2.02 -16.31
C ASN A 446 7.69 3.08 -16.39
N PHE A 447 7.92 3.67 -17.56
CA PHE A 447 8.89 4.75 -17.76
C PHE A 447 8.37 6.14 -17.35
N GLY A 448 7.12 6.26 -16.90
CA GLY A 448 6.51 7.47 -16.33
C GLY A 448 6.80 7.71 -14.85
N PHE A 449 7.74 6.97 -14.24
CA PHE A 449 8.09 7.07 -12.82
C PHE A 449 8.47 8.49 -12.38
N THR A 450 8.31 8.79 -11.09
CA THR A 450 8.75 10.06 -10.49
C THR A 450 10.25 10.05 -10.27
N VAL A 451 10.91 11.21 -10.46
CA VAL A 451 12.36 11.33 -10.30
C VAL A 451 12.69 11.98 -8.95
N ALA A 452 13.18 11.15 -8.04
CA ALA A 452 13.61 11.55 -6.72
C ALA A 452 15.12 11.89 -6.70
N PRO A 453 15.57 12.85 -5.86
CA PRO A 453 16.97 13.29 -5.82
C PRO A 453 17.89 12.21 -5.23
N ALA A 454 18.86 11.76 -6.02
CA ALA A 454 19.83 10.75 -5.62
C ALA A 454 20.66 11.19 -4.39
N HIS A 455 21.07 12.47 -4.35
CA HIS A 455 21.87 13.03 -3.23
C HIS A 455 21.12 13.02 -1.89
N TYR A 456 19.78 12.95 -1.90
CA TYR A 456 18.97 12.87 -0.69
C TYR A 456 18.69 11.42 -0.30
N TYR A 457 18.13 10.62 -1.22
CA TYR A 457 17.64 9.27 -0.90
C TYR A 457 18.74 8.22 -0.72
N SER A 458 19.90 8.39 -1.37
CA SER A 458 21.06 7.50 -1.18
C SER A 458 22.04 7.97 -0.08
N ALA A 459 21.72 9.05 0.65
CA ALA A 459 22.59 9.60 1.68
C ALA A 459 22.47 8.87 3.02
N ASP A 460 23.61 8.70 3.69
CA ASP A 460 23.73 8.21 5.06
C ASP A 460 24.88 8.91 5.80
N GLU A 461 25.27 8.42 6.99
CA GLU A 461 26.38 9.00 7.78
C GLU A 461 27.73 8.91 7.08
N GLN A 462 27.97 7.83 6.30
CA GLN A 462 29.20 7.63 5.54
C GLN A 462 29.18 8.44 4.22
N ASN A 463 28.02 8.61 3.63
CA ASN A 463 27.80 9.29 2.35
C ASN A 463 26.81 10.47 2.52
N PRO A 464 27.18 11.54 3.22
CA PRO A 464 26.22 12.61 3.58
C PRO A 464 25.70 13.41 2.37
N ASN A 465 26.33 13.30 1.21
CA ASN A 465 25.92 13.91 -0.07
C ASN A 465 25.26 12.90 -1.04
N GLY A 466 24.90 11.71 -0.55
CA GLY A 466 24.45 10.58 -1.37
C GLY A 466 25.62 9.77 -1.94
N ARG A 467 25.26 8.61 -2.54
CA ARG A 467 26.26 7.77 -3.22
C ARG A 467 26.73 8.45 -4.49
N LYS A 468 27.97 8.16 -4.85
CA LYS A 468 28.55 8.62 -6.11
C LYS A 468 27.76 8.00 -7.28
N ILE A 469 27.46 8.83 -8.26
CA ILE A 469 26.93 8.40 -9.56
C ILE A 469 27.97 8.74 -10.61
N ASP A 470 28.45 7.72 -11.31
CA ASP A 470 29.45 7.83 -12.37
C ASP A 470 29.02 6.95 -13.53
N ILE A 471 28.34 7.56 -14.50
CA ILE A 471 27.77 6.84 -15.66
C ILE A 471 28.89 6.19 -16.48
N LYS A 472 30.06 6.82 -16.57
CA LYS A 472 31.20 6.31 -17.36
C LYS A 472 31.81 5.05 -16.76
N ASN A 473 31.80 4.92 -15.43
CA ASN A 473 32.31 3.76 -14.71
C ASN A 473 31.19 2.78 -14.29
N ASN A 474 29.95 3.00 -14.78
CA ASN A 474 28.77 2.16 -14.47
C ASN A 474 28.43 2.13 -12.97
N GLU A 475 28.58 3.27 -12.30
CA GLU A 475 28.20 3.47 -10.90
C GLU A 475 26.96 4.36 -10.84
N PHE A 476 25.82 3.81 -10.42
CA PHE A 476 24.52 4.51 -10.47
C PHE A 476 23.99 4.92 -9.09
N GLY A 477 24.81 4.84 -8.03
CA GLY A 477 24.43 5.24 -6.68
C GLY A 477 23.56 4.23 -5.92
N VAL A 478 23.33 3.06 -6.49
CA VAL A 478 22.60 1.94 -5.89
C VAL A 478 23.58 0.86 -5.48
N GLU A 479 23.46 0.36 -4.25
CA GLU A 479 24.23 -0.80 -3.79
C GLU A 479 23.53 -2.08 -4.28
N TRP A 480 24.00 -2.63 -5.39
CA TRP A 480 23.38 -3.76 -6.07
C TRP A 480 23.10 -4.93 -5.13
N GLY A 481 21.83 -5.40 -5.11
CA GLY A 481 21.40 -6.57 -4.37
C GLY A 481 21.48 -6.45 -2.86
N SER A 482 21.69 -5.27 -2.29
CA SER A 482 21.84 -5.07 -0.84
C SER A 482 20.51 -4.74 -0.16
N PHE A 483 19.94 -5.72 0.54
CA PHE A 483 18.78 -5.50 1.39
C PHE A 483 19.07 -4.50 2.54
N THR A 484 20.30 -4.49 3.04
CA THR A 484 20.71 -3.52 4.07
C THR A 484 20.65 -2.10 3.54
N TYR A 485 21.12 -1.86 2.32
CA TYR A 485 21.00 -0.55 1.67
C TYR A 485 19.52 -0.15 1.51
N GLN A 486 18.68 -1.03 0.97
CA GLN A 486 17.25 -0.78 0.81
C GLN A 486 16.58 -0.44 2.14
N SER A 487 16.82 -1.21 3.18
CA SER A 487 16.12 -1.07 4.46
C SER A 487 16.68 0.04 5.36
N LYS A 488 17.99 0.35 5.29
CA LYS A 488 18.63 1.30 6.21
C LYS A 488 18.92 2.67 5.58
N VAL A 489 19.04 2.74 4.27
CA VAL A 489 19.34 3.98 3.55
C VAL A 489 18.10 4.48 2.82
N ILE A 490 17.61 3.75 1.83
CA ILE A 490 16.44 4.18 1.04
C ILE A 490 15.18 4.30 1.91
N GLN A 491 14.97 3.37 2.83
CA GLN A 491 13.85 3.37 3.79
C GLN A 491 14.26 3.86 5.18
N SER A 492 15.29 4.72 5.29
CA SER A 492 15.63 5.35 6.57
C SER A 492 14.45 6.19 7.11
N GLU A 493 14.36 6.36 8.42
CA GLU A 493 13.29 7.15 9.08
C GLU A 493 13.10 8.53 8.42
N ARG A 494 14.20 9.20 8.06
CA ARG A 494 14.16 10.47 7.35
C ARG A 494 13.50 10.34 5.96
N ASN A 495 13.96 9.38 5.15
CA ASN A 495 13.51 9.20 3.77
C ASN A 495 12.07 8.68 3.67
N VAL A 496 11.63 7.95 4.70
CA VAL A 496 10.24 7.51 4.83
C VAL A 496 9.34 8.64 5.33
N GLY A 497 9.83 9.46 6.25
CA GLY A 497 9.03 10.45 6.96
C GLY A 497 8.92 11.81 6.28
N VAL A 498 9.84 12.17 5.37
CA VAL A 498 9.87 13.51 4.74
C VAL A 498 10.22 13.40 3.26
N PRO A 499 9.27 13.59 2.33
CA PRO A 499 9.54 13.52 0.90
C PRO A 499 10.24 14.79 0.39
N VAL A 500 11.21 14.60 -0.51
CA VAL A 500 11.96 15.67 -1.20
C VAL A 500 11.95 15.39 -2.70
N GLY A 501 11.76 16.43 -3.52
CA GLY A 501 11.74 16.29 -4.97
C GLY A 501 11.65 17.64 -5.70
N ALA A 502 11.29 17.60 -6.98
CA ALA A 502 11.15 18.77 -7.85
C ALA A 502 9.68 19.23 -8.02
N GLY A 503 8.74 18.71 -7.24
CA GLY A 503 7.32 19.03 -7.32
C GLY A 503 6.95 20.44 -6.82
N PRO A 504 5.65 20.80 -6.89
CA PRO A 504 5.19 22.16 -6.61
C PRO A 504 5.33 22.60 -5.16
N PHE A 505 5.46 21.68 -4.22
CA PHE A 505 5.53 22.00 -2.79
C PHE A 505 6.76 21.37 -2.12
N VAL A 506 7.16 21.99 -0.99
CA VAL A 506 8.26 21.55 -0.12
C VAL A 506 7.67 21.15 1.22
N ALA A 507 8.08 19.99 1.74
CA ALA A 507 7.76 19.56 3.08
C ALA A 507 8.28 20.55 4.14
N THR A 508 7.46 20.86 5.14
CA THR A 508 7.80 21.84 6.20
C THR A 508 7.11 21.47 7.51
N ASP A 509 7.32 22.22 8.58
CA ASP A 509 6.53 22.12 9.81
C ASP A 509 5.38 23.16 9.83
N GLU A 510 4.63 23.21 10.91
CA GLU A 510 3.58 24.21 11.13
C GLU A 510 4.08 25.67 10.97
N ASN A 511 5.34 25.95 11.28
CA ASN A 511 5.97 27.25 11.25
C ASN A 511 6.73 27.57 9.96
N ASN A 512 6.67 26.69 8.96
CA ASN A 512 7.39 26.72 7.67
C ASN A 512 8.92 26.62 7.81
N LYS A 513 9.39 25.84 8.80
CA LYS A 513 10.79 25.50 8.97
C LYS A 513 11.27 24.62 7.81
N ASP A 514 12.45 24.88 7.31
CA ASP A 514 13.11 24.01 6.33
C ASP A 514 13.61 22.71 7.00
N ASN A 515 13.61 21.62 6.24
CA ASN A 515 14.07 20.31 6.67
C ASN A 515 13.43 19.87 8.02
N PRO A 516 12.10 19.72 8.08
CA PRO A 516 11.42 19.26 9.27
C PRO A 516 11.84 17.85 9.62
N ALA A 517 11.78 17.49 10.91
CA ALA A 517 11.80 16.07 11.29
C ALA A 517 10.47 15.38 10.88
N PRO A 518 10.43 14.05 10.72
CA PRO A 518 9.20 13.33 10.38
C PRO A 518 8.00 13.71 11.27
N ALA A 519 8.19 13.75 12.59
CA ALA A 519 7.17 14.12 13.56
C ALA A 519 6.78 15.63 13.57
N GLU A 520 7.55 16.48 12.87
CA GLU A 520 7.22 17.89 12.64
C GLU A 520 6.45 18.08 11.33
N PHE A 521 6.81 17.32 10.28
CA PHE A 521 6.14 17.32 8.98
C PHE A 521 4.71 16.77 9.06
N TYR A 522 4.54 15.62 9.69
CA TYR A 522 3.23 15.06 10.00
C TYR A 522 2.98 15.10 11.51
N SER A 523 2.18 16.03 11.94
CA SER A 523 1.88 16.23 13.37
C SER A 523 0.45 16.72 13.60
N SER A 524 -0.16 16.31 14.70
CA SER A 524 -1.50 16.75 15.12
C SER A 524 -2.57 16.58 14.01
N ASN A 525 -2.51 15.49 13.27
CA ASN A 525 -3.38 15.20 12.12
C ASN A 525 -3.25 16.20 10.95
N PHE A 526 -2.11 16.87 10.82
CA PHE A 526 -1.80 17.73 9.69
C PHE A 526 -0.47 17.35 9.05
N VAL A 527 -0.45 17.42 7.71
CA VAL A 527 0.78 17.43 6.92
C VAL A 527 1.00 18.84 6.37
N TYR A 528 2.23 19.34 6.45
CA TYR A 528 2.54 20.75 6.20
C TYR A 528 3.43 20.92 4.98
N PHE A 529 3.00 21.77 4.06
CA PHE A 529 3.75 22.14 2.87
C PHE A 529 3.83 23.65 2.71
N LYS A 530 4.91 24.11 2.08
CA LYS A 530 5.06 25.45 1.55
C LYS A 530 5.39 25.42 0.07
N LYS A 531 5.18 26.55 -0.61
CA LYS A 531 5.50 26.75 -2.02
C LYS A 531 6.95 26.36 -2.34
N ASN A 532 7.16 25.59 -3.41
CA ASN A 532 8.46 25.38 -4.00
C ASN A 532 8.74 26.52 -5.01
N ASN A 533 9.63 27.43 -4.67
CA ASN A 533 10.00 28.51 -5.58
C ASN A 533 10.81 28.02 -6.80
N ASN A 534 11.42 26.84 -6.72
CA ASN A 534 12.19 26.25 -7.81
C ASN A 534 11.29 25.55 -8.85
N PHE A 535 10.00 25.34 -8.55
CA PHE A 535 9.07 24.69 -9.48
C PHE A 535 8.90 25.47 -10.80
N SER A 536 9.05 26.78 -10.77
CA SER A 536 9.07 27.63 -11.96
C SER A 536 10.30 27.41 -12.87
N SER A 537 11.28 26.61 -12.44
CA SER A 537 12.37 26.16 -13.32
C SER A 537 11.89 25.30 -14.50
N LEU A 538 10.72 24.67 -14.38
CA LEU A 538 10.04 23.95 -15.46
C LEU A 538 9.49 24.87 -16.57
N GLY A 539 9.31 26.18 -16.27
CA GLY A 539 8.74 27.21 -17.15
C GLY A 539 7.91 28.21 -16.34
N GLU A 540 7.75 29.44 -16.84
CA GLU A 540 7.03 30.52 -16.14
C GLU A 540 5.56 30.15 -15.82
N GLN A 541 4.93 29.28 -16.63
CA GLN A 541 3.56 28.78 -16.44
C GLN A 541 3.42 27.86 -15.22
N PHE A 542 4.50 27.34 -14.67
CA PHE A 542 4.51 26.45 -13.50
C PHE A 542 4.73 27.19 -12.18
N GLU A 543 4.36 28.49 -12.12
CA GLU A 543 4.41 29.22 -10.88
C GLU A 543 3.35 28.75 -9.87
N VAL A 544 3.78 28.30 -8.68
CA VAL A 544 2.89 27.87 -7.60
C VAL A 544 2.17 29.08 -7.00
N GLN A 545 0.83 29.03 -6.98
CA GLN A 545 0.00 30.16 -6.55
C GLN A 545 -0.28 30.18 -5.04
N ALA A 546 -0.26 29.02 -4.39
CA ALA A 546 -0.51 28.88 -2.95
C ALA A 546 0.80 28.94 -2.16
N GLU A 547 0.94 29.91 -1.24
CA GLU A 547 2.13 30.01 -0.38
C GLU A 547 2.25 28.82 0.60
N LYS A 548 1.10 28.31 1.07
CA LYS A 548 1.02 27.24 2.05
C LYS A 548 -0.09 26.27 1.69
N LEU A 549 0.23 24.98 1.73
CA LEU A 549 -0.72 23.89 1.55
C LEU A 549 -0.67 23.00 2.79
N ARG A 550 -1.81 22.54 3.25
CA ARG A 550 -1.92 21.63 4.38
C ARG A 550 -2.90 20.53 4.04
N PHE A 551 -2.60 19.32 4.46
CA PHE A 551 -3.55 18.22 4.46
C PHE A 551 -4.00 17.96 5.89
N LYS A 552 -5.30 17.97 6.12
CA LYS A 552 -5.91 17.61 7.40
C LYS A 552 -6.48 16.21 7.34
N VAL A 553 -6.01 15.35 8.22
CA VAL A 553 -6.55 13.99 8.34
C VAL A 553 -7.94 14.05 8.98
N LEU A 554 -8.94 13.56 8.27
CA LEU A 554 -10.35 13.54 8.70
C LEU A 554 -11.01 12.26 8.20
N SER A 555 -11.95 11.73 8.98
CA SER A 555 -12.85 10.69 8.47
C SER A 555 -13.81 11.27 7.43
N SER A 556 -14.20 10.44 6.47
CA SER A 556 -15.14 10.82 5.39
C SER A 556 -16.48 11.35 5.92
N SER A 557 -16.96 10.83 7.06
CA SER A 557 -18.18 11.29 7.74
C SER A 557 -18.14 12.74 8.20
N ASN A 558 -16.94 13.22 8.60
CA ASN A 558 -16.74 14.58 9.10
C ASN A 558 -16.42 15.60 8.00
N ALA A 559 -16.20 15.16 6.77
CA ALA A 559 -15.71 15.96 5.66
C ALA A 559 -16.57 17.21 5.37
N LEU A 560 -17.89 17.03 5.18
CA LEU A 560 -18.80 18.15 4.87
C LEU A 560 -19.01 19.11 6.03
N ASP A 561 -18.90 18.63 7.28
CA ASP A 561 -18.94 19.52 8.45
C ASP A 561 -17.70 20.39 8.52
N ALA A 562 -16.55 19.81 8.35
CA ALA A 562 -15.28 20.53 8.32
C ALA A 562 -15.25 21.58 7.17
N LEU A 563 -15.75 21.22 5.98
CA LEU A 563 -15.88 22.14 4.85
C LEU A 563 -16.87 23.28 5.15
N ALA A 564 -18.05 22.96 5.68
CA ALA A 564 -19.09 23.95 6.01
C ALA A 564 -18.68 24.92 7.11
N ASN A 565 -17.83 24.47 8.05
CA ASN A 565 -17.26 25.27 9.13
C ASN A 565 -16.01 26.05 8.72
N GLY A 566 -15.45 25.80 7.51
CA GLY A 566 -14.23 26.43 7.01
C GLY A 566 -12.94 25.93 7.63
N GLU A 567 -12.95 24.72 8.20
CA GLU A 567 -11.78 24.02 8.72
C GLU A 567 -10.89 23.49 7.60
N VAL A 568 -11.53 23.07 6.49
CA VAL A 568 -10.90 22.67 5.23
C VAL A 568 -11.54 23.43 4.07
N ASP A 569 -10.87 23.48 2.92
CA ASP A 569 -11.32 24.16 1.71
C ASP A 569 -11.82 23.20 0.63
N TYR A 570 -11.36 21.95 0.70
CA TYR A 570 -11.67 20.89 -0.27
C TYR A 570 -11.77 19.56 0.45
N VAL A 571 -12.74 18.75 0.05
CA VAL A 571 -13.02 17.43 0.60
C VAL A 571 -13.49 16.48 -0.49
N THR A 572 -13.31 15.17 -0.25
CA THR A 572 -13.78 14.07 -1.10
C THR A 572 -14.74 13.16 -0.32
N PRO A 573 -15.95 13.65 0.04
CA PRO A 573 -16.89 12.84 0.81
C PRO A 573 -17.52 11.76 -0.07
N GLN A 574 -18.01 10.69 0.55
CA GLN A 574 -18.75 9.66 -0.18
C GLN A 574 -20.02 10.26 -0.83
N LEU A 575 -20.31 9.88 -2.07
CA LEU A 575 -21.49 10.36 -2.83
C LEU A 575 -22.76 9.60 -2.40
N THR A 576 -23.14 9.81 -1.14
CA THR A 576 -24.41 9.29 -0.59
C THR A 576 -25.57 10.23 -0.91
N THR A 577 -26.81 9.74 -0.75
CA THR A 577 -28.00 10.58 -0.89
C THR A 577 -28.00 11.73 0.12
N ASP A 578 -27.61 11.47 1.38
CA ASP A 578 -27.58 12.47 2.45
C ASP A 578 -26.51 13.55 2.18
N ASN A 579 -25.31 13.15 1.78
CA ASN A 579 -24.25 14.07 1.41
C ASN A 579 -24.63 14.93 0.20
N SER A 580 -25.29 14.36 -0.81
CA SER A 580 -25.82 15.09 -1.96
C SER A 580 -26.85 16.15 -1.57
N ASN A 581 -27.83 15.80 -0.72
CA ASN A 581 -28.84 16.73 -0.20
C ASN A 581 -28.20 17.83 0.64
N ARG A 582 -27.23 17.48 1.45
CA ARG A 582 -26.48 18.42 2.28
C ARG A 582 -25.71 19.45 1.44
N LEU A 583 -25.00 18.99 0.41
CA LEU A 583 -24.28 19.88 -0.52
C LEU A 583 -25.22 20.88 -1.19
N GLU A 584 -26.40 20.44 -1.62
CA GLU A 584 -27.42 21.34 -2.18
C GLU A 584 -27.77 22.47 -1.20
N SER A 585 -27.93 22.15 0.10
CA SER A 585 -28.20 23.14 1.15
C SER A 585 -27.02 24.10 1.41
N LEU A 586 -25.79 23.67 1.11
CA LEU A 586 -24.57 24.44 1.32
C LEU A 586 -24.19 25.36 0.14
N LYS A 587 -24.86 25.27 -1.01
CA LYS A 587 -24.59 26.12 -2.18
C LYS A 587 -24.67 27.63 -1.84
N SER A 588 -25.62 28.02 -0.98
CA SER A 588 -25.75 29.39 -0.53
C SER A 588 -24.53 29.91 0.25
N LYS A 589 -23.76 29.00 0.86
CA LYS A 589 -22.49 29.31 1.54
C LYS A 589 -21.30 29.39 0.58
N GLY A 590 -21.48 29.04 -0.71
CA GLY A 590 -20.42 28.99 -1.72
C GLY A 590 -19.71 27.63 -1.79
N ILE A 591 -20.34 26.59 -1.26
CA ILE A 591 -19.86 25.22 -1.44
C ILE A 591 -20.36 24.72 -2.79
N GLU A 592 -19.42 24.33 -3.65
CA GLU A 592 -19.66 23.74 -4.96
C GLU A 592 -19.14 22.31 -4.99
N SER A 593 -19.63 21.51 -5.95
CA SER A 593 -19.21 20.11 -6.09
C SER A 593 -19.21 19.66 -7.54
N MET A 594 -18.37 18.68 -7.83
CA MET A 594 -18.29 17.95 -9.07
C MET A 594 -18.14 16.46 -8.77
N ALA A 595 -18.48 15.58 -9.71
CA ALA A 595 -18.34 14.13 -9.53
C ALA A 595 -17.96 13.47 -10.84
N GLY A 596 -17.33 12.28 -10.77
CA GLY A 596 -16.95 11.49 -11.93
C GLY A 596 -16.70 10.04 -11.58
N TRP A 597 -16.83 9.13 -12.57
CA TRP A 597 -16.51 7.71 -12.33
C TRP A 597 -15.04 7.55 -11.99
N GLN A 598 -14.77 6.84 -10.88
CA GLN A 598 -13.41 6.46 -10.53
C GLN A 598 -12.85 5.46 -11.53
N LEU A 599 -11.55 5.54 -11.75
CA LEU A 599 -10.82 4.54 -12.52
C LEU A 599 -10.67 3.23 -11.73
N GLY A 600 -10.65 3.30 -10.40
CA GLY A 600 -10.58 2.15 -9.51
C GLY A 600 -11.93 1.47 -9.22
N TYR A 601 -11.89 0.42 -8.42
CA TYR A 601 -13.08 -0.32 -7.99
C TYR A 601 -12.90 -0.92 -6.59
N GLY A 602 -14.01 -1.13 -5.89
CA GLY A 602 -14.04 -1.79 -4.60
C GLY A 602 -14.11 -3.31 -4.71
N TYR A 603 -13.37 -4.01 -3.85
CA TYR A 603 -13.30 -5.46 -3.83
C TYR A 603 -13.26 -6.03 -2.41
N ILE A 604 -13.51 -7.33 -2.29
CA ILE A 604 -13.27 -8.13 -1.10
C ILE A 604 -12.16 -9.13 -1.43
N GLY A 605 -11.09 -9.11 -0.64
CA GLY A 605 -9.98 -10.04 -0.79
C GLY A 605 -10.03 -11.19 0.22
N ILE A 606 -9.52 -12.35 -0.17
CA ILE A 606 -9.42 -13.55 0.67
C ILE A 606 -8.01 -14.14 0.50
N ASN A 607 -7.27 -14.24 1.59
CA ASN A 607 -5.92 -14.81 1.60
C ASN A 607 -5.97 -16.35 1.58
N ALA A 608 -5.49 -16.96 0.51
CA ALA A 608 -5.46 -18.42 0.38
C ALA A 608 -4.55 -19.09 1.42
N GLY A 609 -3.50 -18.40 1.90
CA GLY A 609 -2.63 -18.90 2.97
C GLY A 609 -3.30 -18.92 4.36
N LYS A 610 -4.26 -18.02 4.60
CA LYS A 610 -5.04 -17.92 5.86
C LYS A 610 -6.36 -18.70 5.77
N VAL A 611 -6.90 -18.90 4.58
CA VAL A 611 -8.11 -19.66 4.27
C VAL A 611 -7.74 -20.68 3.19
N PRO A 612 -7.01 -21.77 3.52
CA PRO A 612 -6.39 -22.64 2.54
C PRO A 612 -7.40 -23.43 1.70
N ASN A 613 -8.55 -23.76 2.24
CA ASN A 613 -9.57 -24.53 1.56
C ASN A 613 -10.34 -23.68 0.54
N VAL A 614 -10.19 -23.95 -0.74
CA VAL A 614 -10.86 -23.19 -1.83
C VAL A 614 -12.39 -23.22 -1.70
N TYR A 615 -12.98 -24.29 -1.22
CA TYR A 615 -14.43 -24.39 -1.03
C TYR A 615 -14.91 -23.51 0.13
N VAL A 616 -14.09 -23.34 1.18
CA VAL A 616 -14.35 -22.36 2.24
C VAL A 616 -14.31 -20.94 1.68
N ARG A 617 -13.32 -20.61 0.84
CA ARG A 617 -13.26 -19.30 0.17
C ARG A 617 -14.48 -19.07 -0.73
N ARG A 618 -14.88 -20.08 -1.50
CA ARG A 618 -16.10 -20.02 -2.34
C ARG A 618 -17.37 -19.86 -1.52
N ALA A 619 -17.45 -20.48 -0.34
CA ALA A 619 -18.59 -20.33 0.56
C ALA A 619 -18.67 -18.91 1.14
N ILE A 620 -17.52 -18.29 1.46
CA ILE A 620 -17.45 -16.88 1.87
C ILE A 620 -17.99 -15.99 0.74
N MET A 621 -17.50 -16.18 -0.49
CA MET A 621 -17.96 -15.40 -1.64
C MET A 621 -19.45 -15.59 -1.91
N ALA A 622 -19.94 -16.82 -1.78
CA ALA A 622 -21.36 -17.15 -1.97
C ALA A 622 -22.29 -16.46 -0.96
N ALA A 623 -21.79 -16.10 0.21
CA ALA A 623 -22.55 -15.38 1.22
C ALA A 623 -22.64 -13.86 0.97
N MET A 624 -21.77 -13.30 0.12
CA MET A 624 -21.64 -11.85 -0.10
C MET A 624 -22.70 -11.34 -1.10
N GLN A 625 -23.50 -10.39 -0.67
CA GLN A 625 -24.48 -9.68 -1.51
C GLN A 625 -23.91 -8.33 -1.90
N VAL A 626 -23.16 -8.30 -3.00
CA VAL A 626 -22.40 -7.14 -3.42
C VAL A 626 -23.23 -5.90 -3.73
N GLU A 627 -24.48 -6.08 -4.16
CA GLU A 627 -25.43 -5.01 -4.47
C GLU A 627 -25.69 -4.08 -3.26
N LEU A 628 -25.59 -4.62 -2.05
CA LEU A 628 -25.77 -3.85 -0.81
C LEU A 628 -24.75 -2.71 -0.68
N SER A 629 -23.59 -2.84 -1.30
CA SER A 629 -22.60 -1.77 -1.32
C SER A 629 -23.08 -0.53 -2.05
N CYS A 630 -23.89 -0.73 -3.13
CA CYS A 630 -24.43 0.38 -3.91
C CYS A 630 -25.64 1.06 -3.26
N GLU A 631 -26.29 0.40 -2.30
CA GLU A 631 -27.36 1.04 -1.48
C GLU A 631 -26.80 2.15 -0.58
N TYR A 632 -25.52 2.10 -0.26
CA TYR A 632 -24.83 3.13 0.49
C TYR A 632 -24.72 4.46 -0.29
N TYR A 633 -24.63 4.38 -1.61
CA TYR A 633 -24.43 5.53 -2.49
C TYR A 633 -25.75 6.11 -3.00
N LYS A 634 -25.70 7.33 -3.51
CA LYS A 634 -26.81 7.94 -4.24
C LYS A 634 -27.16 7.08 -5.46
N THR A 635 -28.44 6.85 -5.69
CA THR A 635 -28.94 6.07 -6.83
C THR A 635 -28.33 6.57 -8.15
N GLY A 636 -27.76 5.66 -8.92
CA GLY A 636 -27.12 5.93 -10.22
C GLY A 636 -25.66 6.36 -10.15
N THR A 637 -25.05 6.43 -8.98
CA THR A 637 -23.63 6.82 -8.80
C THR A 637 -22.73 5.68 -8.34
N CYS A 638 -23.28 4.48 -8.22
CA CYS A 638 -22.60 3.23 -7.94
C CYS A 638 -23.22 2.10 -8.77
N GLN A 639 -22.42 1.17 -9.18
CA GLN A 639 -22.84 -0.03 -9.89
C GLN A 639 -22.04 -1.24 -9.42
N PRO A 640 -22.66 -2.40 -9.24
CA PRO A 640 -21.95 -3.66 -9.03
C PRO A 640 -21.10 -4.01 -10.24
N ILE A 641 -19.99 -4.72 -9.99
CA ILE A 641 -19.10 -5.24 -11.03
C ILE A 641 -18.86 -6.73 -10.81
N ASP A 642 -18.70 -7.46 -11.92
CA ASP A 642 -18.59 -8.91 -11.92
C ASP A 642 -17.13 -9.39 -12.11
N TRP A 643 -16.24 -8.53 -12.60
CA TRP A 643 -14.90 -8.88 -12.99
C TRP A 643 -13.86 -8.07 -12.20
N PRO A 644 -12.67 -8.63 -11.89
CA PRO A 644 -11.61 -7.95 -11.15
C PRO A 644 -10.85 -6.92 -12.01
N MET A 645 -11.60 -5.97 -12.53
CA MET A 645 -11.12 -4.87 -13.38
C MET A 645 -12.10 -3.69 -13.31
N SER A 646 -11.58 -2.48 -13.50
CA SER A 646 -12.42 -1.28 -13.62
C SER A 646 -13.35 -1.36 -14.83
N LYS A 647 -14.62 -1.04 -14.65
CA LYS A 647 -15.62 -1.04 -15.73
C LYS A 647 -15.40 0.07 -16.77
N VAL A 648 -14.62 1.11 -16.44
CA VAL A 648 -14.16 2.11 -17.41
C VAL A 648 -12.97 1.61 -18.22
N GLY A 649 -12.31 0.53 -17.78
CA GLY A 649 -11.21 -0.12 -18.51
C GLY A 649 -11.67 -0.77 -19.80
N TRP A 650 -10.94 -0.57 -20.88
CA TRP A 650 -11.30 -1.07 -22.20
C TRP A 650 -11.33 -2.60 -22.32
N ALA A 651 -10.67 -3.33 -21.42
CA ALA A 651 -10.65 -4.80 -21.41
C ALA A 651 -11.76 -5.41 -20.52
N TYR A 652 -12.56 -4.58 -19.83
CA TYR A 652 -13.67 -5.09 -19.04
C TYR A 652 -14.66 -5.84 -19.93
N PRO A 653 -15.09 -7.07 -19.57
CA PRO A 653 -16.06 -7.84 -20.36
C PRO A 653 -17.39 -7.12 -20.51
N SER A 654 -17.87 -6.99 -21.73
CA SER A 654 -19.19 -6.46 -22.05
C SER A 654 -20.13 -7.59 -22.53
N THR A 655 -21.42 -7.35 -22.50
CA THR A 655 -22.42 -8.31 -23.02
C THR A 655 -22.26 -8.57 -24.52
N SER A 656 -21.62 -7.65 -25.26
CA SER A 656 -21.31 -7.81 -26.70
C SER A 656 -20.12 -8.72 -26.98
N ASP A 657 -19.26 -8.99 -25.98
CA ASP A 657 -18.06 -9.79 -26.17
C ASP A 657 -18.27 -11.30 -25.99
N ASN A 658 -19.52 -11.79 -25.96
CA ASN A 658 -19.87 -13.12 -25.45
C ASN A 658 -19.25 -13.39 -24.04
N GLY A 659 -18.91 -12.33 -23.34
CA GLY A 659 -18.33 -12.39 -22.02
C GLY A 659 -19.35 -13.03 -21.11
N HIS A 660 -19.01 -14.22 -20.67
CA HIS A 660 -19.75 -14.89 -19.64
C HIS A 660 -19.77 -13.99 -18.41
N SER A 661 -20.97 -13.62 -17.96
CA SER A 661 -21.12 -13.42 -16.53
C SER A 661 -20.46 -14.63 -15.88
N TYR A 662 -19.54 -14.42 -14.97
CA TYR A 662 -18.83 -15.53 -14.34
C TYR A 662 -19.88 -16.45 -13.70
N THR A 663 -19.91 -17.73 -14.10
CA THR A 663 -20.94 -18.71 -13.73
C THR A 663 -21.16 -18.85 -12.22
N ARG A 664 -20.17 -18.48 -11.40
CA ARG A 664 -20.28 -18.44 -9.94
C ARG A 664 -21.31 -17.40 -9.46
N TRP A 665 -21.51 -16.31 -10.20
CA TRP A 665 -22.52 -15.30 -9.92
C TRP A 665 -23.91 -15.72 -10.38
N GLU A 666 -24.00 -16.44 -11.49
CA GLU A 666 -25.27 -17.01 -11.94
C GLU A 666 -25.79 -18.07 -10.96
N GLU A 667 -24.88 -18.72 -10.22
CA GLU A 667 -25.23 -19.66 -9.16
C GLU A 667 -25.60 -18.97 -7.84
N LEU A 668 -25.29 -17.68 -7.66
CA LEU A 668 -25.73 -16.89 -6.52
C LEU A 668 -27.13 -16.33 -6.82
N PRO A 669 -28.08 -16.42 -5.89
CA PRO A 669 -29.41 -15.88 -6.10
C PRO A 669 -29.32 -14.36 -6.24
N GLN A 670 -29.62 -13.86 -7.43
CA GLN A 670 -29.60 -12.42 -7.75
C GLN A 670 -30.77 -11.63 -7.13
N ASN A 671 -31.67 -12.27 -6.42
CA ASN A 671 -32.85 -11.62 -5.88
C ASN A 671 -33.16 -12.07 -4.45
N VAL A 672 -32.73 -11.26 -3.53
CA VAL A 672 -32.53 -11.64 -2.13
C VAL A 672 -33.76 -11.45 -1.23
N GLN A 673 -34.77 -10.75 -1.66
CA GLN A 673 -35.75 -10.28 -0.69
C GLN A 673 -36.65 -11.33 -0.07
N ASN A 674 -36.93 -12.47 -0.69
CA ASN A 674 -37.82 -13.45 -0.08
C ASN A 674 -37.53 -14.95 -0.26
N GLN A 675 -36.61 -15.38 -1.14
CA GLN A 675 -36.27 -16.81 -1.33
C GLN A 675 -34.83 -17.17 -0.98
N THR A 676 -34.02 -16.21 -0.70
CA THR A 676 -32.58 -16.23 -0.71
C THR A 676 -31.94 -16.96 0.45
N TYR A 677 -32.47 -16.83 1.65
CA TYR A 677 -31.84 -17.42 2.83
C TYR A 677 -31.72 -18.94 2.73
N VAL A 678 -32.75 -19.62 2.25
CA VAL A 678 -32.71 -21.09 2.14
C VAL A 678 -31.78 -21.52 1.02
N THR A 679 -31.83 -20.87 -0.12
CA THR A 679 -31.00 -21.19 -1.29
C THR A 679 -29.53 -20.89 -1.00
N THR A 680 -29.21 -19.73 -0.44
CA THR A 680 -27.84 -19.35 -0.07
C THR A 680 -27.28 -20.26 1.04
N ILE A 681 -28.04 -20.57 2.08
CA ILE A 681 -27.65 -21.52 3.12
C ILE A 681 -27.42 -22.92 2.54
N SER A 682 -28.27 -23.39 1.63
CA SER A 682 -28.11 -24.68 0.97
C SER A 682 -26.81 -24.72 0.14
N LYS A 683 -26.50 -23.64 -0.60
CA LYS A 683 -25.26 -23.55 -1.38
C LYS A 683 -24.02 -23.51 -0.48
N ILE A 684 -24.03 -22.75 0.60
CA ILE A 684 -22.93 -22.70 1.57
C ILE A 684 -22.70 -24.08 2.17
N LYS A 685 -23.76 -24.77 2.61
CA LYS A 685 -23.64 -26.12 3.16
C LYS A 685 -23.16 -27.16 2.13
N GLN A 686 -23.54 -26.99 0.85
CA GLN A 686 -23.01 -27.79 -0.24
C GLN A 686 -21.50 -27.57 -0.39
N LEU A 687 -21.05 -26.32 -0.45
CA LEU A 687 -19.63 -25.99 -0.56
C LEU A 687 -18.81 -26.47 0.65
N MET A 688 -19.37 -26.38 1.86
CA MET A 688 -18.75 -26.95 3.07
C MET A 688 -18.57 -28.47 2.93
N ALA A 689 -19.59 -29.18 2.45
CA ALA A 689 -19.52 -30.62 2.24
C ALA A 689 -18.50 -31.01 1.15
N GLU A 690 -18.45 -30.27 0.05
CA GLU A 690 -17.45 -30.44 -1.02
C GLU A 690 -16.02 -30.19 -0.52
N GLY A 691 -15.85 -29.20 0.38
CA GLY A 691 -14.59 -28.91 1.04
C GLY A 691 -14.23 -29.85 2.20
N GLY A 692 -15.11 -30.80 2.56
CA GLY A 692 -14.89 -31.70 3.69
C GLY A 692 -14.96 -31.02 5.07
N VAL A 693 -15.65 -29.89 5.19
CA VAL A 693 -15.70 -29.05 6.37
C VAL A 693 -17.05 -29.19 7.07
N SER A 694 -17.02 -29.27 8.41
CA SER A 694 -18.20 -29.45 9.27
C SER A 694 -18.44 -28.24 10.19
N GLU A 695 -19.66 -28.07 10.65
CA GLU A 695 -20.02 -27.03 11.62
C GLU A 695 -19.11 -27.09 12.86
N GLY A 696 -18.49 -25.96 13.21
CA GLY A 696 -17.62 -25.82 14.38
C GLY A 696 -16.14 -26.10 14.14
N ASP A 697 -15.75 -26.48 12.93
CA ASP A 697 -14.35 -26.65 12.58
C ASP A 697 -13.58 -25.33 12.75
N SER A 698 -12.30 -25.44 13.14
CA SER A 698 -11.47 -24.26 13.45
C SER A 698 -11.27 -23.33 12.26
N GLU A 699 -11.22 -23.87 11.05
CA GLU A 699 -11.09 -23.09 9.81
C GLU A 699 -12.32 -22.24 9.44
N LEU A 700 -13.45 -22.43 10.15
CA LEU A 700 -14.65 -21.61 10.01
C LEU A 700 -14.67 -20.40 10.98
N LYS A 701 -13.60 -20.16 11.73
CA LYS A 701 -13.43 -18.98 12.59
C LYS A 701 -12.66 -17.92 11.84
N ILE A 702 -13.37 -16.91 11.33
CA ILE A 702 -12.80 -15.95 10.39
C ILE A 702 -13.22 -14.53 10.76
N LYS A 703 -12.26 -13.61 10.74
CA LYS A 703 -12.50 -12.16 10.84
C LYS A 703 -12.65 -11.56 9.45
N PHE A 704 -13.70 -10.78 9.24
CA PHE A 704 -13.90 -9.93 8.07
C PHE A 704 -13.47 -8.52 8.45
N THR A 705 -12.37 -8.06 7.89
CA THR A 705 -11.69 -6.83 8.29
C THR A 705 -12.08 -5.66 7.38
N ILE A 706 -12.45 -4.53 7.97
CA ILE A 706 -12.64 -3.26 7.29
C ILE A 706 -11.64 -2.25 7.84
N ALA A 707 -10.94 -1.55 6.96
CA ALA A 707 -9.97 -0.53 7.34
C ALA A 707 -10.62 0.66 8.06
N GLY A 708 -9.88 1.23 9.02
CA GLY A 708 -10.31 2.41 9.76
C GLY A 708 -11.18 2.10 10.97
N SER A 709 -11.70 3.15 11.57
CA SER A 709 -12.43 3.10 12.83
C SER A 709 -13.95 3.24 12.69
N SER A 710 -14.45 3.78 11.59
CA SER A 710 -15.89 4.06 11.33
C SER A 710 -16.50 3.09 10.31
N ILE A 711 -16.39 1.78 10.57
CA ILE A 711 -16.75 0.73 9.61
C ILE A 711 -18.22 0.70 9.20
N THR A 712 -19.14 1.19 10.04
CA THR A 712 -20.57 1.28 9.71
C THR A 712 -20.85 2.24 8.54
N GLU A 713 -19.93 3.14 8.26
CA GLU A 713 -19.97 4.09 7.16
C GLU A 713 -19.20 3.60 5.92
N HIS A 714 -18.65 2.38 5.98
CA HIS A 714 -17.98 1.77 4.86
C HIS A 714 -19.01 1.07 3.93
N PRO A 715 -18.96 1.26 2.60
CA PRO A 715 -19.95 0.69 1.69
C PRO A 715 -20.04 -0.84 1.75
N THR A 716 -18.96 -1.54 2.08
CA THR A 716 -18.93 -3.00 2.19
C THR A 716 -19.44 -3.51 3.55
N TYR A 717 -19.68 -2.63 4.55
CA TYR A 717 -20.11 -3.07 5.88
C TYR A 717 -21.41 -3.89 5.85
N SER A 718 -22.41 -3.43 5.11
CA SER A 718 -23.69 -4.14 4.98
C SER A 718 -23.51 -5.51 4.30
N VAL A 719 -22.62 -5.62 3.32
CA VAL A 719 -22.24 -6.87 2.65
C VAL A 719 -21.63 -7.85 3.66
N PHE A 720 -20.63 -7.41 4.40
CA PHE A 720 -19.96 -8.23 5.43
C PHE A 720 -20.89 -8.64 6.55
N LYS A 721 -21.71 -7.72 7.03
CA LYS A 721 -22.66 -7.97 8.11
C LYS A 721 -23.67 -9.07 7.73
N GLN A 722 -24.24 -8.98 6.55
CA GLN A 722 -25.17 -9.97 6.06
C GLN A 722 -24.51 -11.31 5.77
N ALA A 723 -23.32 -11.31 5.15
CA ALA A 723 -22.55 -12.52 4.92
C ALA A 723 -22.19 -13.23 6.24
N ALA A 724 -21.74 -12.50 7.25
CA ALA A 724 -21.46 -13.03 8.57
C ALA A 724 -22.73 -13.65 9.22
N ASP A 725 -23.88 -12.99 9.11
CA ASP A 725 -25.14 -13.53 9.64
C ASP A 725 -25.57 -14.83 8.93
N ILE A 726 -25.35 -14.95 7.61
CA ILE A 726 -25.65 -16.15 6.83
C ILE A 726 -24.68 -17.28 7.20
N LEU A 727 -23.38 -17.02 7.21
CA LEU A 727 -22.35 -17.99 7.54
C LEU A 727 -22.50 -18.51 8.98
N ASN A 728 -22.76 -17.64 9.94
CA ASN A 728 -22.98 -18.02 11.34
C ASN A 728 -24.21 -18.93 11.51
N LYS A 729 -25.26 -18.76 10.67
CA LYS A 729 -26.38 -19.73 10.61
C LYS A 729 -26.00 -21.09 10.03
N CYS A 730 -24.87 -21.18 9.33
CA CYS A 730 -24.30 -22.42 8.81
C CYS A 730 -23.25 -23.04 9.75
N GLY A 731 -23.13 -22.55 10.99
CA GLY A 731 -22.23 -23.09 12.01
C GLY A 731 -20.83 -22.49 12.00
N TRP A 732 -20.60 -21.38 11.27
CA TRP A 732 -19.36 -20.62 11.27
C TRP A 732 -19.28 -19.71 12.50
N GLN A 733 -18.08 -19.13 12.73
CA GLN A 733 -17.82 -18.05 13.70
C GLN A 733 -17.17 -16.89 12.94
N VAL A 734 -18.00 -16.06 12.33
CA VAL A 734 -17.54 -14.89 11.55
C VAL A 734 -17.83 -13.62 12.32
N GLU A 735 -16.80 -12.79 12.46
CA GLU A 735 -16.86 -11.46 13.07
C GLU A 735 -16.49 -10.40 12.03
N VAL A 736 -17.22 -9.28 12.01
CA VAL A 736 -16.85 -8.10 11.23
C VAL A 736 -16.12 -7.14 12.14
N VAL A 737 -14.88 -6.81 11.79
CA VAL A 737 -13.98 -6.07 12.68
C VAL A 737 -13.41 -4.83 11.99
N PRO A 738 -13.33 -3.67 12.69
CA PRO A 738 -12.54 -2.54 12.24
C PRO A 738 -11.07 -2.80 12.49
N ASP A 739 -10.19 -2.23 11.67
CA ASP A 739 -8.76 -2.26 11.88
C ASP A 739 -8.09 -1.01 11.30
N SER A 740 -7.58 -0.12 12.15
CA SER A 740 -6.90 1.09 11.71
C SER A 740 -5.56 0.81 11.02
N GLN A 741 -5.01 -0.39 11.19
CA GLN A 741 -3.76 -0.84 10.56
C GLN A 741 -4.01 -1.85 9.43
N ALA A 742 -5.25 -1.96 8.95
CA ALA A 742 -5.60 -2.94 7.92
C ALA A 742 -4.72 -2.85 6.66
N LEU A 743 -4.35 -1.65 6.22
CA LEU A 743 -3.49 -1.46 5.04
C LEU A 743 -2.06 -1.99 5.27
N VAL A 744 -1.50 -1.80 6.46
CA VAL A 744 -0.19 -2.37 6.83
C VAL A 744 -0.29 -3.89 6.91
N LYS A 745 -1.32 -4.41 7.58
CA LYS A 745 -1.56 -5.87 7.68
C LYS A 745 -1.85 -6.50 6.30
N LEU A 746 -2.49 -5.76 5.41
CA LEU A 746 -2.72 -6.19 4.02
C LEU A 746 -1.40 -6.36 3.27
N SER A 747 -0.51 -5.37 3.33
CA SER A 747 0.78 -5.41 2.63
C SER A 747 1.70 -6.53 3.10
N THR A 748 1.49 -7.03 4.31
CA THR A 748 2.23 -8.17 4.87
C THR A 748 1.50 -9.51 4.73
N GLY A 749 0.28 -9.55 4.16
CA GLY A 749 -0.52 -10.78 4.02
C GLY A 749 -1.11 -11.30 5.35
N ALA A 750 -1.26 -10.44 6.35
CA ALA A 750 -1.75 -10.85 7.67
C ALA A 750 -3.28 -11.03 7.74
N LEU A 751 -4.04 -10.40 6.83
CA LEU A 751 -5.50 -10.46 6.84
C LEU A 751 -6.02 -11.75 6.19
N ALA A 752 -7.10 -12.30 6.73
CA ALA A 752 -7.78 -13.46 6.16
C ALA A 752 -8.82 -13.05 5.11
N VAL A 753 -9.73 -12.13 5.46
CA VAL A 753 -10.76 -11.56 4.58
C VAL A 753 -10.84 -10.05 4.85
N TRP A 754 -10.83 -9.24 3.81
CA TRP A 754 -10.84 -7.79 3.95
C TRP A 754 -11.63 -7.10 2.86
N ALA A 755 -12.05 -5.86 3.09
CA ALA A 755 -12.60 -4.96 2.09
C ALA A 755 -11.57 -3.88 1.75
N ALA A 756 -11.35 -3.64 0.46
CA ALA A 756 -10.44 -2.61 -0.02
C ALA A 756 -10.87 -2.10 -1.41
N ALA A 757 -10.10 -1.18 -1.98
CA ALA A 757 -10.29 -0.70 -3.34
C ALA A 757 -8.94 -0.62 -4.06
N TRP A 758 -8.97 -0.93 -5.35
CA TRP A 758 -7.83 -0.71 -6.24
C TRP A 758 -7.91 0.68 -6.87
N GLY A 759 -6.76 1.35 -6.97
CA GLY A 759 -6.55 2.36 -7.99
C GLY A 759 -6.15 1.67 -9.29
N SER A 760 -6.86 1.90 -10.37
CA SER A 760 -6.54 1.30 -11.67
C SER A 760 -5.75 2.26 -12.54
N THR A 761 -4.94 1.71 -13.44
CA THR A 761 -4.25 2.45 -14.50
C THR A 761 -5.03 2.36 -15.81
N VAL A 762 -4.68 3.18 -16.79
CA VAL A 762 -5.30 3.17 -18.13
C VAL A 762 -5.05 1.86 -18.84
N ASP A 763 -3.81 1.37 -18.78
CA ASP A 763 -3.49 0.04 -19.27
C ASP A 763 -3.99 -1.01 -18.27
N PRO A 764 -4.77 -2.01 -18.71
CA PRO A 764 -5.38 -3.02 -17.83
C PRO A 764 -4.41 -4.14 -17.43
N ASP A 765 -3.11 -3.85 -17.35
CA ASP A 765 -2.09 -4.83 -16.99
C ASP A 765 -2.37 -5.48 -15.63
N MET A 766 -2.42 -6.79 -15.59
CA MET A 766 -2.72 -7.59 -14.41
C MET A 766 -1.46 -8.06 -13.65
N TYR A 767 -0.26 -7.75 -14.16
CA TYR A 767 1.00 -8.29 -13.62
C TYR A 767 1.20 -7.93 -12.14
N GLN A 768 1.13 -6.65 -11.81
CA GLN A 768 1.40 -6.16 -10.45
C GLN A 768 0.55 -6.86 -9.39
N VAL A 769 -0.73 -7.08 -9.70
CA VAL A 769 -1.72 -7.52 -8.72
C VAL A 769 -1.83 -9.05 -8.68
N TYR A 770 -1.71 -9.72 -9.83
CA TYR A 770 -2.07 -11.14 -9.93
C TYR A 770 -0.98 -12.06 -10.45
N SER A 771 0.11 -11.54 -11.05
CA SER A 771 1.19 -12.42 -11.47
C SER A 771 1.89 -13.05 -10.26
N PRO A 772 2.08 -14.37 -10.23
CA PRO A 772 2.84 -15.03 -9.16
C PRO A 772 4.32 -14.64 -9.14
N TYR A 773 4.81 -14.00 -10.20
CA TYR A 773 6.19 -13.47 -10.28
C TYR A 773 6.30 -12.01 -9.84
N SER A 774 5.19 -11.35 -9.53
CA SER A 774 5.22 -9.99 -9.01
C SER A 774 5.83 -9.94 -7.61
N THR A 775 6.74 -8.99 -7.38
CA THR A 775 7.32 -8.72 -6.05
C THR A 775 6.53 -7.67 -5.27
N ALA A 776 5.46 -7.13 -5.85
CA ALA A 776 4.59 -6.16 -5.18
C ALA A 776 3.93 -6.76 -3.93
N THR A 777 3.73 -5.93 -2.92
CA THR A 777 3.09 -6.35 -1.65
C THR A 777 1.66 -6.86 -1.84
N SER A 778 0.97 -6.46 -2.91
CA SER A 778 -0.37 -6.93 -3.25
C SER A 778 -0.47 -8.45 -3.38
N VAL A 779 0.55 -9.11 -3.96
CA VAL A 779 0.50 -10.58 -4.14
C VAL A 779 0.70 -11.36 -2.84
N LYS A 780 1.30 -10.73 -1.82
CA LYS A 780 1.40 -11.33 -0.48
C LYS A 780 0.02 -11.44 0.18
N ALA A 781 -0.84 -10.46 -0.08
CA ALA A 781 -2.21 -10.46 0.42
C ALA A 781 -3.01 -11.69 -0.06
N TRP A 782 -2.75 -12.18 -1.27
CA TRP A 782 -3.42 -13.37 -1.81
C TRP A 782 -2.96 -14.69 -1.20
N GLY A 783 -1.82 -14.71 -0.49
CA GLY A 783 -1.23 -15.92 0.08
C GLY A 783 -0.39 -16.72 -0.92
N TYR A 784 0.14 -16.09 -1.96
CA TYR A 784 0.95 -16.78 -2.99
C TYR A 784 2.22 -17.39 -2.42
N GLN A 785 2.84 -16.79 -1.39
CA GLN A 785 4.00 -17.38 -0.73
C GLN A 785 3.69 -18.76 -0.12
N GLN A 786 2.51 -18.91 0.49
CA GLN A 786 2.05 -20.19 1.06
C GLN A 786 1.77 -21.21 -0.04
N ILE A 787 1.16 -20.80 -1.15
CA ILE A 787 0.91 -21.68 -2.31
C ILE A 787 2.24 -22.16 -2.87
N LEU A 788 3.23 -21.28 -3.06
CA LEU A 788 4.57 -21.61 -3.58
C LEU A 788 5.35 -22.52 -2.63
N SER A 789 5.25 -22.29 -1.33
CA SER A 789 6.00 -23.07 -0.33
C SER A 789 5.42 -24.47 -0.10
N ASN A 790 4.16 -24.74 -0.46
CA ASN A 790 3.49 -26.02 -0.26
C ASN A 790 2.56 -26.39 -1.41
N SER A 791 3.14 -26.60 -2.60
CA SER A 791 2.41 -26.94 -3.83
C SER A 791 1.58 -28.23 -3.73
N THR A 792 1.87 -29.11 -2.77
CA THR A 792 1.06 -30.32 -2.53
C THR A 792 -0.26 -29.99 -1.86
N GLN A 793 -0.25 -29.15 -0.83
CA GLN A 793 -1.45 -28.69 -0.14
C GLN A 793 -2.32 -27.80 -1.05
N TYR A 794 -1.68 -26.92 -1.82
CA TYR A 794 -2.32 -25.95 -2.70
C TYR A 794 -2.27 -26.38 -4.17
N SER A 795 -2.39 -27.71 -4.45
CA SER A 795 -2.20 -28.24 -5.81
C SER A 795 -3.15 -27.60 -6.84
N TYR A 796 -4.37 -27.28 -6.46
CA TYR A 796 -5.36 -26.62 -7.32
C TYR A 796 -4.93 -25.18 -7.69
N GLU A 797 -4.53 -24.40 -6.70
CA GLU A 797 -4.09 -23.03 -6.89
C GLU A 797 -2.75 -22.99 -7.64
N TYR A 798 -1.82 -23.88 -7.29
CA TYR A 798 -0.53 -23.98 -7.95
C TYR A 798 -0.66 -24.36 -9.43
N ASP A 799 -1.61 -25.24 -9.77
CA ASP A 799 -1.92 -25.58 -11.16
C ASP A 799 -2.41 -24.37 -11.96
N ILE A 800 -3.36 -23.60 -11.42
CA ILE A 800 -3.85 -22.37 -12.06
C ILE A 800 -2.73 -21.35 -12.25
N LEU A 801 -1.87 -21.18 -11.25
CA LEU A 801 -0.82 -20.17 -11.28
C LEU A 801 0.31 -20.50 -12.25
N PHE A 802 0.68 -21.81 -12.38
CA PHE A 802 1.93 -22.22 -13.04
C PHE A 802 1.84 -23.38 -14.04
N ASN A 803 0.92 -24.32 -13.86
CA ASN A 803 0.94 -25.58 -14.59
C ASN A 803 -0.26 -25.81 -15.50
N ARG A 804 -1.27 -24.93 -15.47
CA ARG A 804 -2.44 -25.08 -16.32
C ARG A 804 -2.04 -25.10 -17.79
N THR A 805 -2.56 -26.07 -18.55
CA THR A 805 -2.29 -26.24 -20.00
C THR A 805 -3.52 -26.03 -20.87
N GLU A 806 -4.69 -25.79 -20.27
CA GLU A 806 -5.93 -25.49 -20.97
C GLU A 806 -6.01 -24.02 -21.39
N GLY A 807 -6.76 -23.69 -22.42
CA GLY A 807 -6.90 -22.34 -22.94
C GLY A 807 -5.55 -21.78 -23.40
N ASN A 808 -5.20 -20.59 -22.94
CA ASN A 808 -3.93 -19.94 -23.24
C ASN A 808 -2.83 -20.22 -22.16
N GLY A 809 -3.02 -21.19 -21.29
CA GLY A 809 -2.02 -21.60 -20.33
C GLY A 809 -2.33 -21.20 -18.88
N SER A 810 -1.29 -21.08 -18.05
CA SER A 810 -1.41 -20.67 -16.66
C SER A 810 -1.68 -19.16 -16.53
N LEU A 811 -2.07 -18.72 -15.34
CA LEU A 811 -2.29 -17.29 -15.09
C LEU A 811 -1.01 -16.47 -15.37
N ALA A 812 0.16 -17.00 -15.01
CA ALA A 812 1.43 -16.37 -15.32
C ALA A 812 1.65 -16.23 -16.84
N ASP A 813 1.46 -17.32 -17.59
CA ASP A 813 1.67 -17.33 -19.05
C ASP A 813 0.73 -16.35 -19.76
N ILE A 814 -0.55 -16.33 -19.39
CA ILE A 814 -1.58 -15.45 -19.98
C ILE A 814 -1.26 -13.98 -19.74
N ILE A 815 -0.84 -13.63 -18.52
CA ILE A 815 -0.46 -12.24 -18.20
C ILE A 815 0.76 -11.82 -19.02
N ASP A 816 1.77 -12.69 -19.13
CA ASP A 816 2.99 -12.41 -19.91
C ASP A 816 2.69 -12.30 -21.41
N GLU A 817 1.83 -13.17 -21.95
CA GLU A 817 1.41 -13.07 -23.35
C GLU A 817 0.62 -11.77 -23.63
N ALA A 818 -0.28 -11.35 -22.72
CA ALA A 818 -1.04 -10.11 -22.85
C ALA A 818 -0.14 -8.87 -22.87
N ARG A 819 1.03 -8.92 -22.21
CA ARG A 819 2.04 -7.87 -22.17
C ARG A 819 2.98 -7.90 -23.39
N SER A 820 2.94 -8.95 -24.20
CA SER A 820 3.87 -9.16 -25.32
C SER A 820 3.27 -8.83 -26.70
N THR A 821 2.15 -8.13 -26.76
CA THR A 821 1.47 -7.77 -28.01
C THR A 821 0.76 -6.43 -27.92
N ASN A 822 0.77 -5.66 -29.03
CA ASN A 822 -0.02 -4.43 -29.22
C ASN A 822 -1.43 -4.71 -29.75
N ASP A 823 -1.78 -5.95 -30.08
CA ASP A 823 -3.13 -6.31 -30.56
C ASP A 823 -4.13 -6.20 -29.41
N ARG A 824 -4.89 -5.12 -29.43
CA ARG A 824 -5.84 -4.77 -28.35
C ARG A 824 -6.92 -5.82 -28.15
N GLU A 825 -7.42 -6.42 -29.25
CA GLU A 825 -8.47 -7.45 -29.16
C GLU A 825 -7.89 -8.77 -28.59
N LYS A 826 -6.66 -9.13 -28.99
CA LYS A 826 -5.96 -10.27 -28.40
C LYS A 826 -5.68 -10.04 -26.90
N ARG A 827 -5.17 -8.87 -26.53
CA ARG A 827 -4.94 -8.52 -25.09
C ARG A 827 -6.23 -8.58 -24.29
N LYS A 828 -7.34 -8.06 -24.86
CA LYS A 828 -8.65 -8.09 -24.23
C LYS A 828 -9.08 -9.53 -23.94
N ALA A 829 -8.97 -10.42 -24.90
CA ALA A 829 -9.33 -11.83 -24.73
C ALA A 829 -8.47 -12.53 -23.65
N LEU A 830 -7.15 -12.27 -23.67
CA LEU A 830 -6.23 -12.82 -22.65
C LEU A 830 -6.55 -12.31 -21.24
N TYR A 831 -6.77 -11.00 -21.06
CA TYR A 831 -7.16 -10.46 -19.76
C TYR A 831 -8.52 -10.97 -19.28
N GLN A 832 -9.47 -11.20 -20.18
CA GLN A 832 -10.76 -11.80 -19.82
C GLN A 832 -10.59 -13.25 -19.31
N GLU A 833 -9.72 -14.05 -19.94
CA GLU A 833 -9.36 -15.38 -19.41
C GLU A 833 -8.63 -15.30 -18.07
N ALA A 834 -7.63 -14.41 -17.94
CA ALA A 834 -6.91 -14.20 -16.69
C ALA A 834 -7.83 -13.81 -15.53
N MET A 835 -8.79 -12.91 -15.76
CA MET A 835 -9.79 -12.54 -14.76
C MET A 835 -10.63 -13.74 -14.31
N GLY A 836 -11.01 -14.63 -15.23
CA GLY A 836 -11.70 -15.88 -14.91
C GLY A 836 -10.87 -16.76 -13.97
N LEU A 837 -9.57 -16.88 -14.22
CA LEU A 837 -8.66 -17.66 -13.35
C LEU A 837 -8.48 -17.02 -11.95
N VAL A 838 -8.43 -15.71 -11.85
CA VAL A 838 -8.42 -15.00 -10.55
C VAL A 838 -9.67 -15.32 -9.74
N LEU A 839 -10.84 -15.33 -10.40
CA LEU A 839 -12.10 -15.71 -9.74
C LEU A 839 -12.12 -17.20 -9.35
N ASP A 840 -11.50 -18.08 -10.15
CA ASP A 840 -11.39 -19.52 -9.84
C ASP A 840 -10.48 -19.80 -8.63
N LEU A 841 -9.44 -19.00 -8.43
CA LEU A 841 -8.62 -19.03 -7.23
C LEU A 841 -9.42 -18.63 -5.97
N ALA A 842 -10.54 -17.94 -6.13
CA ALA A 842 -11.39 -17.42 -5.04
C ALA A 842 -10.61 -16.55 -4.05
N ILE A 843 -9.71 -15.69 -4.57
CA ILE A 843 -8.89 -14.77 -3.77
C ILE A 843 -9.41 -13.33 -3.81
N GLU A 844 -10.14 -12.97 -4.86
CA GLU A 844 -10.76 -11.66 -5.00
C GLU A 844 -12.22 -11.78 -5.43
N LEU A 845 -13.09 -11.03 -4.76
CA LEU A 845 -14.47 -10.80 -5.11
C LEU A 845 -14.62 -9.34 -5.56
N PRO A 846 -14.84 -9.04 -6.86
CA PRO A 846 -15.21 -7.72 -7.30
C PRO A 846 -16.53 -7.29 -6.66
N VAL A 847 -16.67 -6.04 -6.26
CA VAL A 847 -17.89 -5.59 -5.54
C VAL A 847 -18.57 -4.46 -6.27
N TYR A 848 -17.92 -3.31 -6.45
CA TYR A 848 -18.56 -2.13 -7.02
C TYR A 848 -17.58 -1.17 -7.68
N GLN A 849 -18.10 -0.38 -8.61
CA GLN A 849 -17.50 0.86 -9.08
C GLN A 849 -18.42 2.03 -8.78
N ARG A 850 -17.84 3.16 -8.34
CA ARG A 850 -18.57 4.33 -7.90
C ARG A 850 -18.07 5.61 -8.56
N GLN A 851 -18.89 6.65 -8.48
CA GLN A 851 -18.43 8.01 -8.73
C GLN A 851 -17.79 8.58 -7.48
N GLU A 852 -16.72 9.33 -7.65
CA GLU A 852 -16.11 10.14 -6.63
C GLU A 852 -16.75 11.53 -6.62
N LEU A 853 -16.91 12.06 -5.41
CA LEU A 853 -17.47 13.37 -5.17
C LEU A 853 -16.38 14.31 -4.67
N TYR A 854 -16.24 15.43 -5.35
CA TYR A 854 -15.32 16.51 -4.98
C TYR A 854 -16.14 17.71 -4.56
N ALA A 855 -15.91 18.24 -3.36
CA ALA A 855 -16.61 19.43 -2.86
C ALA A 855 -15.61 20.45 -2.32
N TYR A 856 -15.85 21.72 -2.61
CA TYR A 856 -14.93 22.81 -2.25
C TYR A 856 -15.66 24.12 -1.98
N ASN A 857 -14.99 25.01 -1.28
CA ASN A 857 -15.51 26.35 -1.00
C ASN A 857 -15.01 27.36 -2.04
N SER A 858 -15.82 27.69 -3.02
CA SER A 858 -15.51 28.60 -4.12
C SER A 858 -15.26 30.06 -3.67
N LYS A 859 -15.64 30.40 -2.43
CA LYS A 859 -15.33 31.71 -1.82
C LYS A 859 -13.92 31.76 -1.21
N THR A 860 -13.28 30.62 -0.98
CA THR A 860 -11.96 30.54 -0.35
C THR A 860 -10.87 30.09 -1.30
N ILE A 861 -11.16 29.17 -2.21
CA ILE A 861 -10.19 28.65 -3.17
C ILE A 861 -10.72 28.63 -4.60
N ALA A 862 -9.80 28.73 -5.55
CA ALA A 862 -10.02 28.66 -6.99
C ALA A 862 -8.77 28.14 -7.69
N GLY A 863 -8.85 27.83 -8.99
CA GLY A 863 -7.71 27.37 -9.80
C GLY A 863 -7.66 25.87 -9.94
N PHE A 864 -8.83 25.19 -9.94
CA PHE A 864 -8.92 23.75 -10.26
C PHE A 864 -8.62 23.49 -11.74
N ALA A 865 -8.07 22.30 -12.02
CA ALA A 865 -7.87 21.82 -13.37
C ALA A 865 -9.21 21.73 -14.14
N ASN A 866 -9.18 21.96 -15.44
CA ASN A 866 -10.35 21.74 -16.30
C ASN A 866 -10.50 20.25 -16.58
N CYS A 867 -11.20 19.56 -15.72
CA CYS A 867 -11.36 18.09 -15.76
C CYS A 867 -12.78 17.62 -16.11
N ILE A 868 -13.71 18.53 -16.43
CA ILE A 868 -15.10 18.18 -16.74
C ILE A 868 -15.24 17.82 -18.22
N VAL A 869 -15.82 16.65 -18.52
CA VAL A 869 -16.15 16.22 -19.87
C VAL A 869 -17.25 17.12 -20.45
N ASN A 870 -16.95 17.82 -21.54
CA ASN A 870 -17.87 18.71 -22.26
C ASN A 870 -18.22 18.14 -23.65
N ASP A 871 -18.60 16.89 -23.72
CA ASP A 871 -19.03 16.21 -24.95
C ASP A 871 -20.47 15.70 -24.78
N PRO A 872 -21.47 16.32 -25.43
CA PRO A 872 -22.88 15.93 -25.33
C PRO A 872 -23.16 14.50 -25.81
N THR A 873 -22.24 13.89 -26.54
CA THR A 873 -22.36 12.50 -27.02
C THR A 873 -21.77 11.48 -26.05
N SER A 874 -21.01 11.94 -25.07
CA SER A 874 -20.40 11.10 -24.04
C SER A 874 -21.38 10.78 -22.92
N GLU A 875 -21.38 9.55 -22.45
CA GLU A 875 -22.11 9.15 -21.24
C GLU A 875 -21.60 9.87 -19.97
N ASN A 876 -20.35 10.37 -20.02
CA ASN A 876 -19.70 11.11 -18.95
C ASN A 876 -19.87 12.64 -19.08
N ASN A 877 -20.73 13.13 -19.99
CA ASN A 877 -20.93 14.57 -20.18
C ASN A 877 -21.35 15.26 -18.89
N GLY A 878 -20.62 16.30 -18.49
CA GLY A 878 -20.84 17.04 -17.24
C GLY A 878 -20.23 16.38 -15.99
N LEU A 879 -19.56 15.25 -16.13
CA LEU A 879 -18.82 14.56 -15.07
C LEU A 879 -17.32 14.86 -15.17
N VAL A 880 -16.61 14.66 -14.06
CA VAL A 880 -15.14 14.64 -14.07
C VAL A 880 -14.67 13.47 -14.91
N ASN A 881 -13.70 13.73 -15.79
CA ASN A 881 -13.06 12.71 -16.60
C ASN A 881 -12.34 11.70 -15.71
N PRO A 882 -12.54 10.39 -15.88
CA PRO A 882 -11.93 9.36 -15.04
C PRO A 882 -10.38 9.33 -15.08
N TYR A 883 -9.77 9.94 -16.11
CA TYR A 883 -8.32 10.05 -16.26
C TYR A 883 -7.75 11.38 -15.76
N SER A 884 -8.58 12.28 -15.25
CA SER A 884 -8.21 13.62 -14.78
C SER A 884 -8.62 13.82 -13.31
N SER A 885 -7.98 14.77 -12.63
CA SER A 885 -8.32 15.16 -11.27
C SER A 885 -8.54 16.66 -11.17
N PRO A 886 -9.49 17.15 -10.35
CA PRO A 886 -9.62 18.57 -10.03
C PRO A 886 -8.32 19.18 -9.49
N LEU A 887 -7.49 18.37 -8.82
CA LEU A 887 -6.18 18.77 -8.27
C LEU A 887 -5.01 18.42 -9.20
N GLY A 888 -5.25 17.97 -10.44
CA GLY A 888 -4.21 17.56 -11.38
C GLY A 888 -3.20 18.68 -11.72
N ARG A 889 -3.58 19.94 -11.54
CA ARG A 889 -2.71 21.12 -11.67
C ARG A 889 -2.68 21.90 -10.34
N ILE A 890 -2.32 21.21 -9.27
CA ILE A 890 -2.40 21.75 -7.89
C ILE A 890 -1.58 23.05 -7.69
N TRP A 891 -0.57 23.32 -8.50
CA TRP A 891 0.19 24.56 -8.48
C TRP A 891 -0.63 25.80 -8.88
N GLU A 892 -1.74 25.64 -9.61
CA GLU A 892 -2.65 26.72 -9.99
C GLU A 892 -3.65 27.06 -8.87
N LEU A 893 -3.77 26.19 -7.87
CA LEU A 893 -4.71 26.39 -6.76
C LEU A 893 -4.31 27.60 -5.94
N LYS A 894 -5.26 28.49 -5.66
CA LYS A 894 -5.03 29.77 -4.98
C LYS A 894 -6.15 30.15 -4.04
N LEU A 895 -5.79 30.94 -3.03
CA LEU A 895 -6.78 31.59 -2.17
C LEU A 895 -7.51 32.70 -2.95
N VAL A 896 -8.84 32.72 -2.85
CA VAL A 896 -9.68 33.82 -3.35
C VAL A 896 -9.48 35.02 -2.41
N LYS A 897 -9.09 36.19 -2.98
CA LYS A 897 -8.74 37.38 -2.24
C LYS A 897 -9.99 38.16 -1.77
#